data_28d87b9a1d8f35fc7571c475f3cea4a9
#
_entry.id   28d87b9a1d8f35fc7571c475f3cea4a9
#
_cell.length_a   1.000
_cell.length_b   1.000
_cell.length_c   1.000
_cell.angle_alpha   90.00
_cell.angle_beta   90.00
_cell.angle_gamma   90.00
#
_symmetry.space_group_name_H-M   'P 1'
#
loop_
_entity.id
_entity.type
_entity.pdbx_description
1 polymer ?
#
loop_
_entity_poly.entity_id
_entity_poly.type
_entity_poly.pdbx_seq_one_letter_code
_entity_poly.pdbx_strand_id
1 'polypeptide(L)'
;VGWKAEADGGERYVLNVYRPGEEQGEAALRFNHLIEAWSPLDGSILEIPIERVDALTDGGLTMSGSSGEFTAKAKWEAVKDSCGGYDVTLHLTYNGNVPKNMGLTLRAEVLGPGKPDWMIPGAFYKENRFEKNLRRYPRYDYRGGDPEQMVSDYWSFRSDRAALPVVFAWNDALCGALCTEEMSELGLTGLGFRGNADGTAVWLNFPYREEPVTFVGEPVPAPADLTSARFEPGQQVTLRYRVYTAAGDPHAYDPFVRRMYRLHAETYPLRPWMDLDEAAQLTAHGLFTWHYRPEHRILYETAAFDRELNNNVKGQGDRPHMHVGWVSGAPYAHALLQYGRRQGIAEYTSAGIDVLSKIAEGLSPSGIFWASWIEGRGWNAGWNPKPDWLQARTAAEATLFMVRALDFERGQGAAHPDWEAAALSNLNFAASCQRSDGNFGSYYHAETGEVEEWDGAGGMLWIAALLEGAALFGETQFADAAVRAGSYYEKFIRDEYIYGAPEDVHLTPTSEDAYNAVAAYVLLYEYDRQPKWLELASSAADWMMTFRWTYNLCFPRHTLLAQYDFRSRGADQASTSNQHLHNYGLFCVPEMLRLWKHTGDRYYLDRTRDHIACFLQFIAREDGDFNAYKGMVTERYYNTNCFQPKGMMLTLSHSWCIGLILYASQEAAEYAAELGLSELIEG
;
A
#
# COMPACT_ATOMS: atom_id res chain seq x y z
N VAL A 1 -8.62 -4.67 -28.69
CA VAL A 1 -7.16 -4.89 -28.60
C VAL A 1 -6.73 -5.55 -29.88
N GLY A 2 -5.72 -4.97 -30.55
CA GLY A 2 -5.18 -5.49 -31.81
C GLY A 2 -3.89 -6.27 -31.58
N TRP A 3 -3.65 -7.22 -32.45
CA TRP A 3 -2.37 -7.92 -32.55
C TRP A 3 -1.97 -8.10 -34.00
N LYS A 4 -0.66 -8.24 -34.23
CA LYS A 4 -0.12 -8.55 -35.55
C LYS A 4 1.08 -9.49 -35.37
N ALA A 5 1.06 -10.60 -36.08
CA ALA A 5 2.20 -11.50 -36.21
C ALA A 5 3.02 -11.12 -37.45
N GLU A 6 4.32 -10.95 -37.26
CA GLU A 6 5.26 -10.62 -38.32
C GLU A 6 6.31 -11.71 -38.43
N ALA A 7 6.66 -12.13 -39.66
CA ALA A 7 7.69 -13.13 -39.88
C ALA A 7 9.09 -12.54 -39.54
N ASP A 8 9.86 -13.27 -38.75
CA ASP A 8 11.21 -12.93 -38.32
C ASP A 8 12.25 -13.63 -39.24
N GLY A 9 12.24 -13.29 -40.51
CA GLY A 9 13.24 -13.74 -41.49
C GLY A 9 13.31 -15.24 -41.80
N GLY A 10 12.31 -16.04 -41.34
CA GLY A 10 12.27 -17.51 -41.52
C GLY A 10 10.90 -18.12 -41.23
N GLU A 11 10.88 -19.30 -40.58
CA GLU A 11 9.65 -19.98 -40.15
C GLU A 11 9.15 -19.56 -38.74
N ARG A 12 9.64 -18.41 -38.24
CA ARG A 12 9.32 -17.88 -36.93
C ARG A 12 8.54 -16.58 -37.04
N TYR A 13 7.77 -16.27 -35.99
CA TYR A 13 6.98 -15.04 -35.88
C TYR A 13 7.36 -14.28 -34.62
N VAL A 14 7.22 -12.95 -34.66
CA VAL A 14 7.10 -12.08 -33.50
C VAL A 14 5.67 -11.59 -33.42
N LEU A 15 5.15 -11.48 -32.19
CA LEU A 15 3.80 -11.00 -31.95
C LEU A 15 3.85 -9.58 -31.37
N ASN A 16 3.32 -8.63 -32.12
CA ASN A 16 3.12 -7.26 -31.67
C ASN A 16 1.70 -7.09 -31.14
N VAL A 17 1.57 -6.46 -29.96
CA VAL A 17 0.28 -6.19 -29.30
C VAL A 17 0.07 -4.69 -29.21
N TYR A 18 -1.08 -4.24 -29.69
CA TYR A 18 -1.45 -2.84 -29.85
C TYR A 18 -2.50 -2.45 -28.80
N ARG A 19 -2.60 -1.16 -28.50
CA ARG A 19 -3.70 -0.64 -27.69
C ARG A 19 -5.05 -0.82 -28.41
N PRO A 20 -6.16 -0.85 -27.68
CA PRO A 20 -7.50 -0.99 -28.27
C PRO A 20 -7.77 0.10 -29.34
N GLY A 21 -8.17 -0.33 -30.56
CA GLY A 21 -8.55 0.57 -31.65
C GLY A 21 -7.40 1.17 -32.47
N GLU A 22 -6.14 0.82 -32.19
CA GLU A 22 -4.96 1.39 -32.89
C GLU A 22 -4.03 0.33 -33.49
N GLU A 23 -4.58 -0.56 -34.27
CA GLU A 23 -3.83 -1.66 -34.92
C GLU A 23 -2.85 -1.18 -36.03
N GLN A 24 -2.93 0.09 -36.43
CA GLN A 24 -2.02 0.73 -37.41
C GLN A 24 -1.00 1.65 -36.73
N GLY A 25 -1.07 1.80 -35.40
CA GLY A 25 -0.16 2.63 -34.62
C GLY A 25 1.12 1.89 -34.21
N GLU A 26 1.78 2.39 -33.20
CA GLU A 26 2.92 1.74 -32.56
C GLU A 26 2.43 0.64 -31.60
N ALA A 27 3.08 -0.53 -31.61
CA ALA A 27 2.76 -1.61 -30.69
C ALA A 27 3.26 -1.25 -29.27
N ALA A 28 2.51 -1.64 -28.24
CA ALA A 28 2.90 -1.44 -26.86
C ALA A 28 3.84 -2.54 -26.34
N LEU A 29 3.57 -3.77 -26.72
CA LEU A 29 4.34 -4.95 -26.32
C LEU A 29 4.70 -5.79 -27.54
N ARG A 30 5.89 -6.42 -27.49
CA ARG A 30 6.35 -7.40 -28.46
C ARG A 30 6.80 -8.68 -27.78
N PHE A 31 6.34 -9.81 -28.28
CA PHE A 31 6.75 -11.16 -27.88
C PHE A 31 7.56 -11.79 -28.99
N ASN A 32 8.83 -12.10 -28.72
CA ASN A 32 9.73 -12.71 -29.68
C ASN A 32 9.63 -14.25 -29.67
N HIS A 33 9.13 -14.82 -28.58
CA HIS A 33 8.93 -16.26 -28.40
C HIS A 33 7.74 -16.52 -27.47
N LEU A 34 7.26 -17.76 -27.40
CA LEU A 34 6.16 -18.17 -26.54
C LEU A 34 6.54 -18.12 -25.05
N ILE A 35 7.74 -18.61 -24.73
CA ILE A 35 8.31 -18.66 -23.39
C ILE A 35 9.79 -19.03 -23.47
N GLU A 36 10.57 -18.61 -22.48
CA GLU A 36 11.97 -19.04 -22.26
C GLU A 36 12.03 -20.10 -21.18
N ALA A 37 12.84 -21.14 -21.35
CA ALA A 37 13.21 -22.07 -20.27
C ALA A 37 14.68 -21.83 -19.92
N TRP A 38 15.00 -21.67 -18.64
CA TRP A 38 16.37 -21.42 -18.18
C TRP A 38 16.82 -22.51 -17.19
N SER A 39 18.09 -22.85 -17.26
CA SER A 39 18.72 -23.86 -16.42
C SER A 39 19.38 -23.20 -15.20
N PRO A 40 19.07 -23.63 -13.94
CA PRO A 40 19.73 -23.12 -12.75
C PRO A 40 21.18 -23.61 -12.60
N LEU A 41 21.61 -24.62 -13.41
CA LEU A 41 22.95 -25.20 -13.33
C LEU A 41 24.02 -24.35 -14.02
N ASP A 42 23.69 -23.82 -15.18
CA ASP A 42 24.65 -23.12 -16.07
C ASP A 42 24.11 -21.79 -16.60
N GLY A 43 22.88 -21.40 -16.24
CA GLY A 43 22.24 -20.17 -16.71
C GLY A 43 21.83 -20.22 -18.19
N SER A 44 21.95 -21.35 -18.88
CA SER A 44 21.56 -21.46 -20.28
C SER A 44 20.06 -21.21 -20.48
N ILE A 45 19.72 -20.51 -21.56
CA ILE A 45 18.34 -20.15 -21.92
C ILE A 45 17.97 -20.91 -23.18
N LEU A 46 16.80 -21.54 -23.17
CA LEU A 46 16.18 -22.20 -24.30
C LEU A 46 14.90 -21.44 -24.68
N GLU A 47 14.89 -20.78 -25.81
CA GLU A 47 13.70 -20.08 -26.31
C GLU A 47 12.78 -21.07 -27.03
N ILE A 48 11.48 -21.02 -26.73
CA ILE A 48 10.46 -21.73 -27.47
C ILE A 48 9.81 -20.73 -28.44
N PRO A 49 10.15 -20.83 -29.75
CA PRO A 49 9.75 -19.83 -30.74
C PRO A 49 8.25 -19.84 -31.01
N ILE A 50 7.73 -18.79 -31.60
CA ILE A 50 6.40 -18.75 -32.23
C ILE A 50 6.56 -19.27 -33.67
N GLU A 51 6.13 -20.52 -33.91
CA GLU A 51 6.22 -21.15 -35.25
C GLU A 51 4.90 -21.07 -36.02
N ARG A 52 3.77 -20.90 -35.31
CA ARG A 52 2.45 -20.79 -35.90
C ARG A 52 1.57 -19.83 -35.14
N VAL A 53 0.78 -19.04 -35.88
CA VAL A 53 -0.23 -18.12 -35.34
C VAL A 53 -1.52 -18.30 -36.13
N ASP A 54 -2.61 -18.61 -35.46
CA ASP A 54 -3.95 -18.74 -36.06
C ASP A 54 -4.91 -17.75 -35.37
N ALA A 55 -5.55 -16.90 -36.16
CA ALA A 55 -6.56 -15.96 -35.67
C ALA A 55 -7.86 -16.70 -35.24
N LEU A 56 -8.49 -16.24 -34.16
CA LEU A 56 -9.80 -16.67 -33.71
C LEU A 56 -10.88 -15.67 -34.13
N THR A 57 -12.10 -16.16 -34.30
CA THR A 57 -13.25 -15.35 -34.78
C THR A 57 -13.69 -14.26 -33.78
N ASP A 58 -13.29 -14.37 -32.52
CA ASP A 58 -13.63 -13.46 -31.42
C ASP A 58 -12.58 -12.36 -31.19
N GLY A 59 -11.58 -12.24 -32.05
CA GLY A 59 -10.47 -11.29 -31.92
C GLY A 59 -9.27 -11.84 -31.13
N GLY A 60 -9.35 -13.06 -30.63
CA GLY A 60 -8.25 -13.79 -30.01
C GLY A 60 -7.34 -14.46 -31.03
N LEU A 61 -6.38 -15.25 -30.52
CA LEU A 61 -5.45 -16.02 -31.34
C LEU A 61 -4.99 -17.29 -30.62
N THR A 62 -4.48 -18.24 -31.42
CA THR A 62 -3.67 -19.34 -30.90
C THR A 62 -2.26 -19.29 -31.49
N MET A 63 -1.29 -19.64 -30.67
CA MET A 63 0.12 -19.76 -31.09
C MET A 63 0.66 -21.10 -30.67
N SER A 64 1.61 -21.65 -31.44
CA SER A 64 2.34 -22.84 -31.05
C SER A 64 3.79 -22.80 -31.55
N GLY A 65 4.63 -23.58 -30.89
CA GLY A 65 6.02 -23.74 -31.25
C GLY A 65 6.71 -24.84 -30.43
N SER A 66 7.92 -25.16 -30.80
CA SER A 66 8.71 -26.24 -30.19
C SER A 66 10.20 -25.90 -30.16
N SER A 67 10.94 -26.56 -29.26
CA SER A 67 12.39 -26.36 -29.12
C SER A 67 13.17 -27.67 -28.97
N GLY A 68 12.61 -28.78 -29.32
CA GLY A 68 13.22 -30.10 -29.09
C GLY A 68 13.05 -30.62 -27.65
N GLU A 69 13.18 -29.80 -26.62
CA GLU A 69 12.90 -30.18 -25.23
C GLU A 69 11.49 -29.82 -24.76
N PHE A 70 10.86 -28.84 -25.41
CA PHE A 70 9.51 -28.39 -25.06
C PHE A 70 8.64 -28.21 -26.30
N THR A 71 7.36 -28.48 -26.13
CA THR A 71 6.31 -28.07 -27.05
C THR A 71 5.36 -27.16 -26.31
N ALA A 72 5.03 -26.00 -26.89
CA ALA A 72 4.17 -25.02 -26.28
C ALA A 72 2.97 -24.66 -27.19
N LYS A 73 1.79 -24.45 -26.57
CA LYS A 73 0.61 -23.93 -27.24
C LYS A 73 -0.07 -22.91 -26.36
N ALA A 74 -0.19 -21.68 -26.84
CA ALA A 74 -0.88 -20.59 -26.17
C ALA A 74 -2.23 -20.29 -26.84
N LYS A 75 -3.27 -20.07 -26.03
CA LYS A 75 -4.56 -19.53 -26.44
C LYS A 75 -4.72 -18.16 -25.81
N TRP A 76 -4.93 -17.13 -26.61
CA TRP A 76 -5.20 -15.77 -26.20
C TRP A 76 -6.66 -15.44 -26.46
N GLU A 77 -7.41 -15.17 -25.41
CA GLU A 77 -8.82 -14.83 -25.46
C GLU A 77 -8.98 -13.33 -25.24
N ALA A 78 -9.55 -12.65 -26.24
CA ALA A 78 -9.72 -11.19 -26.15
C ALA A 78 -10.73 -10.84 -25.03
N VAL A 79 -10.35 -9.95 -24.16
CA VAL A 79 -11.22 -9.41 -23.09
C VAL A 79 -12.26 -8.50 -23.71
N LYS A 80 -13.55 -8.75 -23.39
CA LYS A 80 -14.68 -8.05 -24.00
C LYS A 80 -15.22 -6.88 -23.20
N ASP A 81 -14.72 -6.69 -21.98
CA ASP A 81 -15.10 -5.53 -21.16
C ASP A 81 -14.33 -4.26 -21.57
N SER A 82 -14.63 -3.14 -20.92
CA SER A 82 -14.00 -1.83 -21.21
C SER A 82 -12.51 -1.76 -20.91
N CYS A 83 -11.97 -2.72 -20.13
CA CYS A 83 -10.55 -2.79 -19.85
C CYS A 83 -9.75 -3.18 -21.09
N GLY A 84 -10.25 -4.17 -21.87
CA GLY A 84 -9.49 -4.74 -23.00
C GLY A 84 -8.35 -5.66 -22.55
N GLY A 85 -7.49 -6.04 -23.52
CA GLY A 85 -6.39 -6.97 -23.28
C GLY A 85 -6.72 -8.42 -23.60
N TYR A 86 -5.90 -9.34 -23.10
CA TYR A 86 -6.05 -10.77 -23.33
C TYR A 86 -5.89 -11.57 -22.02
N ASP A 87 -6.77 -12.55 -21.84
CA ASP A 87 -6.58 -13.65 -20.90
C ASP A 87 -5.90 -14.80 -21.66
N VAL A 88 -4.80 -15.31 -21.12
CA VAL A 88 -3.94 -16.27 -21.84
C VAL A 88 -3.80 -17.55 -21.03
N THR A 89 -3.97 -18.68 -21.74
CA THR A 89 -3.64 -20.02 -21.25
C THR A 89 -2.53 -20.59 -22.13
N LEU A 90 -1.39 -20.94 -21.50
CA LEU A 90 -0.24 -21.56 -22.13
C LEU A 90 -0.12 -23.00 -21.64
N HIS A 91 -0.21 -23.96 -22.56
CA HIS A 91 0.07 -25.36 -22.30
C HIS A 91 1.50 -25.68 -22.76
N LEU A 92 2.30 -26.26 -21.86
CA LEU A 92 3.67 -26.62 -22.10
C LEU A 92 3.83 -28.12 -21.85
N THR A 93 4.51 -28.85 -22.75
CA THR A 93 4.87 -30.24 -22.58
C THR A 93 6.40 -30.37 -22.61
N TYR A 94 6.98 -31.00 -21.59
CA TYR A 94 8.41 -31.32 -21.56
C TYR A 94 8.66 -32.62 -22.31
N ASN A 95 9.45 -32.57 -23.39
CA ASN A 95 9.76 -33.73 -24.28
C ASN A 95 11.13 -34.33 -24.02
N GLY A 96 11.87 -33.83 -23.02
CA GLY A 96 13.17 -34.39 -22.67
C GLY A 96 13.09 -35.84 -22.22
N ASN A 97 14.16 -36.61 -22.40
CA ASN A 97 14.22 -38.04 -22.03
C ASN A 97 14.65 -38.26 -20.58
N VAL A 98 15.12 -37.24 -19.90
CA VAL A 98 15.59 -37.28 -18.50
C VAL A 98 15.00 -36.11 -17.72
N PRO A 99 14.74 -36.27 -16.42
CA PRO A 99 14.27 -35.19 -15.59
C PRO A 99 15.25 -34.00 -15.56
N LYS A 100 14.72 -32.77 -15.61
CA LYS A 100 15.51 -31.52 -15.53
C LYS A 100 14.89 -30.55 -14.55
N ASN A 101 15.74 -29.79 -13.84
CA ASN A 101 15.32 -28.61 -13.11
C ASN A 101 15.42 -27.40 -14.02
N MET A 102 14.30 -26.71 -14.23
CA MET A 102 14.20 -25.55 -15.11
C MET A 102 13.30 -24.49 -14.48
N GLY A 103 13.57 -23.23 -14.76
CA GLY A 103 12.63 -22.15 -14.57
C GLY A 103 12.09 -21.69 -15.92
N LEU A 104 10.91 -21.08 -15.93
CA LEU A 104 10.29 -20.53 -17.13
C LEU A 104 10.15 -19.03 -16.99
N THR A 105 10.36 -18.30 -18.07
CA THR A 105 10.18 -16.83 -18.13
C THR A 105 9.35 -16.47 -19.36
N LEU A 106 8.19 -15.83 -19.14
CA LEU A 106 7.45 -15.16 -20.19
C LEU A 106 7.95 -13.72 -20.25
N ARG A 107 8.52 -13.32 -21.39
CA ARG A 107 9.08 -11.98 -21.59
C ARG A 107 8.36 -11.22 -22.69
N ALA A 108 8.12 -9.93 -22.48
CA ALA A 108 7.68 -9.01 -23.50
C ALA A 108 8.61 -7.78 -23.55
N GLU A 109 9.02 -7.38 -24.72
CA GLU A 109 9.64 -6.07 -24.93
C GLU A 109 8.59 -4.98 -24.81
N VAL A 110 8.93 -3.89 -24.12
CA VAL A 110 8.11 -2.68 -24.03
C VAL A 110 8.58 -1.72 -25.12
N LEU A 111 7.67 -1.39 -26.01
CA LEU A 111 7.96 -0.53 -27.15
C LEU A 111 7.58 0.93 -26.86
N GLY A 112 7.98 1.83 -27.77
CA GLY A 112 7.70 3.25 -27.65
C GLY A 112 8.93 4.07 -27.24
N PRO A 113 8.86 5.39 -27.40
CA PRO A 113 9.98 6.29 -27.19
C PRO A 113 10.23 6.57 -25.69
N GLY A 114 11.49 6.83 -25.38
CA GLY A 114 11.90 7.36 -24.08
C GLY A 114 12.11 6.31 -22.97
N LYS A 115 12.40 6.83 -21.79
CA LYS A 115 12.55 6.01 -20.57
C LYS A 115 11.16 5.61 -20.07
N PRO A 116 10.92 4.33 -19.79
CA PRO A 116 9.65 3.91 -19.20
C PRO A 116 9.57 4.24 -17.72
N ASP A 117 8.37 4.49 -17.25
CA ASP A 117 7.99 4.42 -15.83
C ASP A 117 7.44 3.03 -15.51
N TRP A 118 7.55 2.60 -14.26
CA TRP A 118 7.20 1.28 -13.78
C TRP A 118 6.19 1.33 -12.63
N MET A 119 5.31 0.32 -12.57
CA MET A 119 4.51 0.04 -11.39
C MET A 119 4.36 -1.47 -11.19
N ILE A 120 4.69 -1.93 -9.98
CA ILE A 120 4.27 -3.21 -9.43
C ILE A 120 3.46 -2.86 -8.17
N PRO A 121 2.14 -3.02 -8.16
CA PRO A 121 1.27 -2.58 -7.08
C PRO A 121 1.75 -3.03 -5.68
N GLY A 122 1.97 -2.07 -4.80
CA GLY A 122 2.48 -2.28 -3.45
C GLY A 122 3.98 -2.61 -3.34
N ALA A 123 4.68 -2.88 -4.46
CA ALA A 123 6.06 -3.33 -4.45
C ALA A 123 7.05 -2.36 -5.10
N PHE A 124 6.65 -1.65 -6.14
CA PHE A 124 7.54 -0.75 -6.86
C PHE A 124 6.77 0.35 -7.61
N TYR A 125 7.25 1.60 -7.56
CA TYR A 125 6.64 2.75 -8.22
C TYR A 125 7.71 3.63 -8.86
N LYS A 126 7.67 3.83 -10.18
CA LYS A 126 8.62 4.65 -10.97
C LYS A 126 10.08 4.33 -10.61
N GLU A 127 10.82 5.28 -10.02
CA GLU A 127 12.17 5.06 -9.51
C GLU A 127 12.21 4.49 -8.08
N ASN A 128 11.05 4.36 -7.43
CA ASN A 128 10.84 3.81 -6.10
C ASN A 128 11.38 4.63 -4.93
N ARG A 129 12.27 5.54 -5.12
CA ARG A 129 12.70 6.52 -4.12
C ARG A 129 13.22 7.81 -4.75
N PHE A 130 13.06 8.88 -4.01
CA PHE A 130 13.65 10.15 -4.38
C PHE A 130 15.19 10.08 -4.27
N GLU A 131 15.93 10.74 -5.18
CA GLU A 131 17.39 10.64 -5.26
C GLU A 131 18.10 11.09 -3.98
N LYS A 132 17.58 12.14 -3.32
CA LYS A 132 18.13 12.68 -2.06
C LYS A 132 17.79 11.86 -0.81
N ASN A 133 17.08 10.74 -0.95
CA ASN A 133 16.69 9.90 0.18
C ASN A 133 17.91 9.53 1.03
N LEU A 134 17.85 9.78 2.33
CA LEU A 134 18.90 9.50 3.29
C LEU A 134 19.04 8.02 3.66
N ARG A 135 18.07 7.18 3.25
CA ARG A 135 18.05 5.74 3.47
C ARG A 135 18.27 4.99 2.16
N ARG A 136 18.91 3.84 2.23
CA ARG A 136 19.19 2.97 1.08
C ARG A 136 18.02 2.03 0.84
N TYR A 137 16.97 2.54 0.20
CA TYR A 137 15.87 1.72 -0.32
C TYR A 137 16.12 1.32 -1.78
N PRO A 138 15.46 0.28 -2.30
CA PRO A 138 15.51 -0.07 -3.71
C PRO A 138 15.24 1.13 -4.62
N ARG A 139 16.07 1.32 -5.66
CA ARG A 139 15.89 2.38 -6.65
C ARG A 139 16.16 1.87 -8.06
N TYR A 140 15.30 2.23 -8.99
CA TYR A 140 15.55 2.05 -10.41
C TYR A 140 16.35 3.23 -10.97
N ASP A 141 17.40 2.92 -11.74
CA ASP A 141 18.11 3.92 -12.54
C ASP A 141 18.40 3.36 -13.93
N TYR A 142 17.87 4.03 -14.96
CA TYR A 142 18.05 3.66 -16.36
C TYR A 142 19.53 3.66 -16.82
N ARG A 143 20.40 4.40 -16.15
CA ARG A 143 21.82 4.53 -16.49
C ARG A 143 22.66 3.34 -16.02
N GLY A 144 22.13 2.49 -15.17
CA GLY A 144 22.79 1.31 -14.62
C GLY A 144 22.69 1.18 -13.13
N GLY A 145 23.23 0.08 -12.62
CA GLY A 145 23.14 -0.30 -11.20
C GLY A 145 24.35 0.11 -10.37
N ASP A 146 24.09 0.29 -9.06
CA ASP A 146 25.07 0.36 -7.99
C ASP A 146 24.55 -0.44 -6.79
N PRO A 147 24.96 -1.71 -6.63
CA PRO A 147 24.48 -2.56 -5.56
C PRO A 147 24.73 -1.99 -4.16
N GLU A 148 25.84 -1.24 -3.94
CA GLU A 148 26.14 -0.64 -2.64
C GLU A 148 25.14 0.46 -2.27
N GLN A 149 24.46 1.05 -3.26
CA GLN A 149 23.41 2.06 -3.07
C GLN A 149 22.00 1.49 -3.27
N MET A 150 21.85 0.19 -3.46
CA MET A 150 20.60 -0.48 -3.83
C MET A 150 19.97 0.11 -5.09
N VAL A 151 20.79 0.42 -6.10
CA VAL A 151 20.36 0.95 -7.40
C VAL A 151 20.55 -0.12 -8.46
N SER A 152 19.54 -0.33 -9.31
CA SER A 152 19.57 -1.28 -10.42
C SER A 152 18.71 -0.82 -11.59
N ASP A 153 19.11 -1.16 -12.82
CA ASP A 153 18.29 -1.05 -14.03
C ASP A 153 17.40 -2.28 -14.26
N TYR A 154 17.47 -3.23 -13.35
CA TYR A 154 16.81 -4.54 -13.38
C TYR A 154 16.27 -4.90 -12.00
N TRP A 155 14.99 -5.28 -11.94
CA TRP A 155 14.32 -5.73 -10.71
C TRP A 155 13.43 -6.92 -11.00
N SER A 156 13.59 -8.01 -10.27
CA SER A 156 12.74 -9.18 -10.31
C SER A 156 12.30 -9.56 -8.91
N PHE A 157 11.01 -9.78 -8.72
CA PHE A 157 10.39 -9.99 -7.41
C PHE A 157 9.57 -11.27 -7.38
N ARG A 158 9.42 -11.84 -6.20
CA ARG A 158 8.37 -12.80 -5.88
C ARG A 158 7.01 -12.11 -6.00
N SER A 159 6.03 -12.81 -6.53
CA SER A 159 4.67 -12.23 -6.72
C SER A 159 3.96 -11.91 -5.40
N ASP A 160 4.31 -12.58 -4.29
CA ASP A 160 3.77 -12.32 -2.96
C ASP A 160 4.30 -11.02 -2.30
N ARG A 161 5.13 -10.25 -2.99
CA ARG A 161 5.47 -8.88 -2.65
C ARG A 161 4.46 -7.86 -3.19
N ALA A 162 3.68 -8.25 -4.21
CA ALA A 162 2.78 -7.35 -4.92
C ALA A 162 1.33 -7.52 -4.44
N ALA A 163 0.66 -6.41 -4.13
CA ALA A 163 -0.77 -6.39 -3.79
C ALA A 163 -1.66 -6.86 -4.95
N LEU A 164 -1.14 -6.79 -6.17
CA LEU A 164 -1.64 -7.44 -7.37
C LEU A 164 -0.43 -7.88 -8.21
N PRO A 165 -0.31 -9.17 -8.60
CA PRO A 165 0.87 -9.66 -9.33
C PRO A 165 0.90 -9.21 -10.80
N VAL A 166 1.08 -7.92 -11.03
CA VAL A 166 1.15 -7.28 -12.34
C VAL A 166 2.35 -6.33 -12.39
N VAL A 167 3.04 -6.30 -13.51
CA VAL A 167 4.05 -5.28 -13.83
C VAL A 167 3.53 -4.42 -14.96
N PHE A 168 3.37 -3.14 -14.70
CA PHE A 168 3.06 -2.10 -15.67
C PHE A 168 4.35 -1.39 -16.11
N ALA A 169 4.41 -1.06 -17.38
CA ALA A 169 5.39 -0.17 -17.94
C ALA A 169 4.68 0.84 -18.85
N TRP A 170 4.98 2.12 -18.74
CA TRP A 170 4.41 3.15 -19.62
C TRP A 170 5.45 4.21 -19.97
N ASN A 171 5.22 4.86 -21.07
CA ASN A 171 5.90 6.06 -21.53
C ASN A 171 4.83 7.07 -22.00
N ASP A 172 5.23 8.19 -22.58
CA ASP A 172 4.30 9.24 -23.02
C ASP A 172 3.28 8.76 -24.06
N ALA A 173 3.51 7.64 -24.75
CA ALA A 173 2.67 7.16 -25.84
C ALA A 173 1.83 5.92 -25.46
N LEU A 174 2.42 4.98 -24.73
CA LEU A 174 1.90 3.62 -24.57
C LEU A 174 2.06 3.10 -23.13
N CYS A 175 1.11 2.26 -22.72
CA CYS A 175 1.20 1.44 -21.52
C CYS A 175 1.07 -0.04 -21.90
N GLY A 176 1.94 -0.89 -21.34
CA GLY A 176 1.88 -2.33 -21.47
C GLY A 176 2.04 -3.01 -20.11
N ALA A 177 1.33 -4.13 -19.89
CA ALA A 177 1.44 -4.86 -18.63
C ALA A 177 1.31 -6.38 -18.81
N LEU A 178 1.99 -7.11 -17.92
CA LEU A 178 1.86 -8.54 -17.74
C LEU A 178 1.39 -8.84 -16.31
N CYS A 179 0.38 -9.69 -16.17
CA CYS A 179 -0.19 -10.09 -14.88
C CYS A 179 -0.26 -11.62 -14.77
N THR A 180 -0.01 -12.15 -13.58
CA THR A 180 -0.15 -13.57 -13.27
C THR A 180 -0.93 -13.78 -11.98
N GLU A 181 -1.10 -15.04 -11.57
CA GLU A 181 -1.59 -15.39 -10.23
C GLU A 181 -0.40 -15.58 -9.28
N GLU A 182 -0.61 -15.50 -7.96
CA GLU A 182 0.45 -15.76 -6.97
C GLU A 182 1.09 -17.14 -7.16
N MET A 183 0.27 -18.15 -7.37
CA MET A 183 0.70 -19.53 -7.48
C MET A 183 0.41 -20.09 -8.87
N SER A 184 1.34 -20.88 -9.39
CA SER A 184 1.16 -21.71 -10.58
C SER A 184 1.33 -23.19 -10.22
N GLU A 185 1.16 -24.08 -11.20
CA GLU A 185 1.48 -25.51 -11.04
C GLU A 185 2.97 -25.76 -10.72
N LEU A 186 3.84 -24.79 -11.01
CA LEU A 186 5.29 -24.83 -10.75
C LEU A 186 5.69 -24.16 -9.42
N GLY A 187 4.73 -23.67 -8.64
CA GLY A 187 4.93 -22.98 -7.37
C GLY A 187 4.69 -21.47 -7.43
N LEU A 188 5.23 -20.74 -6.44
CA LEU A 188 5.13 -19.31 -6.33
C LEU A 188 5.71 -18.62 -7.59
N THR A 189 4.95 -17.72 -8.17
CA THR A 189 5.33 -16.99 -9.38
C THR A 189 6.19 -15.77 -9.07
N GLY A 190 6.76 -15.16 -10.10
CA GLY A 190 7.50 -13.91 -10.00
C GLY A 190 7.21 -12.99 -11.17
N LEU A 191 7.64 -11.74 -11.03
CA LEU A 191 7.48 -10.71 -12.04
C LEU A 191 8.64 -9.70 -11.96
N GLY A 192 8.90 -9.01 -13.05
CA GLY A 192 9.98 -8.05 -13.03
C GLY A 192 10.09 -7.24 -14.32
N PHE A 193 11.09 -6.37 -14.34
CA PHE A 193 11.35 -5.47 -15.44
C PHE A 193 12.84 -5.14 -15.57
N ARG A 194 13.22 -4.71 -16.78
CA ARG A 194 14.49 -4.06 -17.08
C ARG A 194 14.25 -2.86 -17.97
N GLY A 195 15.00 -1.80 -17.74
CA GLY A 195 15.06 -0.67 -18.66
C GLY A 195 16.44 -0.04 -18.65
N ASN A 196 17.14 -0.09 -19.77
CA ASN A 196 18.43 0.55 -20.00
C ASN A 196 18.63 0.82 -21.49
N ALA A 197 19.84 1.25 -21.88
CA ALA A 197 20.17 1.55 -23.27
C ALA A 197 20.09 0.33 -24.22
N ASP A 198 20.16 -0.90 -23.68
CA ASP A 198 20.11 -2.14 -24.47
C ASP A 198 18.68 -2.61 -24.73
N GLY A 199 17.70 -2.03 -24.04
CA GLY A 199 16.29 -2.34 -24.24
C GLY A 199 15.44 -2.25 -22.96
N THR A 200 14.14 -2.37 -23.17
CA THR A 200 13.12 -2.31 -22.14
C THR A 200 12.24 -3.55 -22.21
N ALA A 201 12.06 -4.25 -21.11
CA ALA A 201 11.25 -5.47 -21.05
C ALA A 201 10.57 -5.65 -19.70
N VAL A 202 9.43 -6.34 -19.74
CA VAL A 202 8.71 -6.86 -18.57
C VAL A 202 8.62 -8.38 -18.68
N TRP A 203 8.52 -9.07 -17.55
CA TRP A 203 8.40 -10.53 -17.55
C TRP A 203 7.63 -11.10 -16.37
N LEU A 204 7.24 -12.36 -16.54
CA LEU A 204 6.70 -13.24 -15.48
C LEU A 204 7.60 -14.47 -15.37
N ASN A 205 7.85 -14.94 -14.14
CA ASN A 205 8.68 -16.10 -13.84
C ASN A 205 7.84 -17.22 -13.22
N PHE A 206 8.12 -18.48 -13.64
CA PHE A 206 7.44 -19.69 -13.18
C PHE A 206 8.47 -20.80 -12.92
N PRO A 207 8.89 -21.08 -11.65
CA PRO A 207 8.61 -20.32 -10.45
C PRO A 207 9.42 -19.01 -10.39
N TYR A 208 9.30 -18.26 -9.27
CA TYR A 208 9.90 -16.94 -9.12
C TYR A 208 11.42 -16.93 -9.19
N ARG A 209 11.91 -15.76 -9.59
CA ARG A 209 13.30 -15.30 -9.41
C ARG A 209 13.25 -13.96 -8.69
N GLU A 210 14.02 -13.81 -7.60
CA GLU A 210 14.13 -12.55 -6.89
C GLU A 210 15.57 -12.05 -6.92
N GLU A 211 15.78 -10.95 -7.58
CA GLU A 211 17.08 -10.29 -7.71
C GLU A 211 16.93 -8.84 -8.19
N PRO A 212 17.60 -7.87 -7.56
CA PRO A 212 18.26 -8.02 -6.26
C PRO A 212 17.26 -8.29 -5.13
N VAL A 213 17.67 -9.02 -4.09
CA VAL A 213 16.83 -9.25 -2.89
C VAL A 213 17.12 -8.15 -1.88
N THR A 214 16.09 -7.37 -1.53
CA THR A 214 16.23 -6.19 -0.66
C THR A 214 15.15 -6.11 0.42
N PHE A 215 15.53 -5.62 1.60
CA PHE A 215 14.63 -5.41 2.74
C PHE A 215 14.97 -4.08 3.43
N VAL A 216 14.02 -3.53 4.18
CA VAL A 216 14.25 -2.33 4.99
C VAL A 216 15.39 -2.55 5.99
N GLY A 217 16.30 -1.58 6.04
CA GLY A 217 17.41 -1.56 6.97
C GLY A 217 18.65 -2.36 6.56
N GLU A 218 18.55 -3.19 5.52
CA GLU A 218 19.71 -3.89 4.99
C GLU A 218 20.61 -2.93 4.18
N PRO A 219 21.93 -2.93 4.41
CA PRO A 219 22.85 -1.99 3.77
C PRO A 219 23.17 -2.35 2.30
N VAL A 220 23.01 -3.62 1.92
CA VAL A 220 23.28 -4.16 0.59
C VAL A 220 22.25 -5.24 0.25
N PRO A 221 22.01 -5.52 -1.05
CA PRO A 221 21.14 -6.62 -1.43
C PRO A 221 21.65 -7.97 -0.92
N ALA A 222 20.73 -8.82 -0.51
CA ALA A 222 21.04 -10.22 -0.25
C ALA A 222 21.30 -10.98 -1.57
N PRO A 223 21.94 -12.18 -1.51
CA PRO A 223 22.11 -13.01 -2.70
C PRO A 223 20.79 -13.29 -3.40
N ALA A 224 20.84 -13.39 -4.74
CA ALA A 224 19.67 -13.70 -5.55
C ALA A 224 18.99 -15.00 -5.10
N ASP A 225 17.67 -14.98 -5.01
CA ASP A 225 16.84 -16.14 -4.69
C ASP A 225 16.19 -16.66 -5.98
N LEU A 226 16.83 -17.68 -6.57
CA LEU A 226 16.46 -18.26 -7.85
C LEU A 226 15.85 -19.63 -7.64
N THR A 227 14.58 -19.79 -7.99
CA THR A 227 13.85 -21.05 -7.84
C THR A 227 13.64 -21.73 -9.19
N SER A 228 13.54 -23.05 -9.18
CA SER A 228 13.31 -23.88 -10.35
C SER A 228 12.34 -25.01 -10.04
N ALA A 229 11.64 -25.52 -11.05
CA ALA A 229 10.79 -26.68 -10.95
C ALA A 229 11.45 -27.88 -11.63
N ARG A 230 11.20 -29.09 -11.10
CA ARG A 230 11.63 -30.34 -11.71
C ARG A 230 10.61 -30.78 -12.73
N PHE A 231 11.04 -30.91 -13.97
CA PHE A 231 10.25 -31.44 -15.07
C PHE A 231 10.59 -32.94 -15.29
N GLU A 232 9.54 -33.76 -15.30
CA GLU A 232 9.65 -35.19 -15.64
C GLU A 232 9.34 -35.40 -17.14
N PRO A 233 9.92 -36.39 -17.82
CA PRO A 233 9.62 -36.71 -19.21
C PRO A 233 8.10 -36.85 -19.47
N GLY A 234 7.58 -36.12 -20.43
CA GLY A 234 6.17 -36.09 -20.79
C GLY A 234 5.27 -35.24 -19.87
N GLN A 235 5.84 -34.58 -18.87
CA GLN A 235 5.05 -33.70 -17.99
C GLN A 235 4.42 -32.56 -18.77
N GLN A 236 3.14 -32.32 -18.47
CA GLN A 236 2.37 -31.19 -18.98
C GLN A 236 2.14 -30.16 -17.85
N VAL A 237 2.24 -28.88 -18.21
CA VAL A 237 2.05 -27.74 -17.29
C VAL A 237 1.14 -26.73 -17.98
N THR A 238 0.21 -26.14 -17.23
CA THR A 238 -0.63 -25.06 -17.69
C THR A 238 -0.32 -23.78 -16.92
N LEU A 239 0.09 -22.74 -17.64
CA LEU A 239 0.30 -21.43 -17.10
C LEU A 239 -0.81 -20.48 -17.54
N ARG A 240 -1.24 -19.60 -16.63
CA ARG A 240 -2.23 -18.55 -16.89
C ARG A 240 -1.63 -17.20 -16.62
N TYR A 241 -1.86 -16.27 -17.54
CA TYR A 241 -1.42 -14.90 -17.41
C TYR A 241 -2.33 -13.96 -18.20
N ARG A 242 -2.17 -12.66 -17.98
CA ARG A 242 -2.94 -11.63 -18.68
C ARG A 242 -2.01 -10.62 -19.31
N VAL A 243 -2.41 -10.13 -20.48
CA VAL A 243 -1.72 -9.08 -21.24
C VAL A 243 -2.66 -7.88 -21.32
N TYR A 244 -2.17 -6.72 -20.93
CA TYR A 244 -2.91 -5.48 -20.98
C TYR A 244 -2.13 -4.41 -21.74
N THR A 245 -2.84 -3.58 -22.51
CA THR A 245 -2.26 -2.44 -23.24
C THR A 245 -3.22 -1.26 -23.23
N ALA A 246 -2.68 -0.05 -23.07
CA ALA A 246 -3.44 1.19 -23.02
C ALA A 246 -2.66 2.36 -23.62
N ALA A 247 -3.24 3.55 -23.64
CA ALA A 247 -2.52 4.80 -23.90
C ALA A 247 -1.47 5.06 -22.82
N GLY A 248 -0.45 5.83 -23.15
CA GLY A 248 0.57 6.27 -22.20
C GLY A 248 0.02 7.33 -21.26
N ASP A 249 -0.47 6.87 -20.13
CA ASP A 249 -1.04 7.68 -19.05
C ASP A 249 -0.61 7.05 -17.72
N PRO A 250 -0.09 7.84 -16.76
CA PRO A 250 0.23 7.32 -15.43
C PRO A 250 -0.93 6.60 -14.74
N HIS A 251 -2.18 7.01 -15.03
CA HIS A 251 -3.42 6.40 -14.49
C HIS A 251 -3.96 5.22 -15.32
N ALA A 252 -3.27 4.81 -16.37
CA ALA A 252 -3.71 3.72 -17.27
C ALA A 252 -3.89 2.36 -16.57
N TYR A 253 -3.38 2.18 -15.35
CA TYR A 253 -3.52 0.96 -14.57
C TYR A 253 -4.94 0.75 -14.00
N ASP A 254 -5.70 1.82 -13.73
CA ASP A 254 -6.95 1.75 -12.97
C ASP A 254 -8.01 0.82 -13.58
N PRO A 255 -8.33 0.86 -14.89
CA PRO A 255 -9.30 -0.07 -15.48
C PRO A 255 -8.91 -1.54 -15.28
N PHE A 256 -7.61 -1.84 -15.34
CA PHE A 256 -7.09 -3.19 -15.14
C PHE A 256 -7.19 -3.62 -13.68
N VAL A 257 -6.78 -2.77 -12.73
CA VAL A 257 -6.88 -3.05 -11.28
C VAL A 257 -8.33 -3.26 -10.87
N ARG A 258 -9.26 -2.44 -11.35
CA ARG A 258 -10.71 -2.58 -11.11
C ARG A 258 -11.27 -3.89 -11.70
N ARG A 259 -10.80 -4.29 -12.89
CA ARG A 259 -11.16 -5.59 -13.48
C ARG A 259 -10.69 -6.74 -12.62
N MET A 260 -9.41 -6.72 -12.22
CA MET A 260 -8.84 -7.77 -11.38
C MET A 260 -9.53 -7.85 -10.03
N TYR A 261 -9.86 -6.71 -9.43
CA TYR A 261 -10.66 -6.67 -8.20
C TYR A 261 -12.00 -7.40 -8.35
N ARG A 262 -12.77 -7.14 -9.42
CA ARG A 262 -14.04 -7.83 -9.67
C ARG A 262 -13.87 -9.33 -9.80
N LEU A 263 -12.89 -9.79 -10.58
CA LEU A 263 -12.60 -11.23 -10.75
C LEU A 263 -12.19 -11.89 -9.43
N HIS A 264 -11.36 -11.22 -8.64
CA HIS A 264 -10.93 -11.75 -7.36
C HIS A 264 -12.02 -11.70 -6.29
N ALA A 265 -12.93 -10.72 -6.34
CA ALA A 265 -14.06 -10.64 -5.43
C ALA A 265 -14.98 -11.86 -5.50
N GLU A 266 -15.14 -12.46 -6.69
CA GLU A 266 -15.91 -13.70 -6.90
C GLU A 266 -15.17 -14.94 -6.37
N THR A 267 -13.83 -14.91 -6.35
CA THR A 267 -12.98 -16.05 -6.01
C THR A 267 -12.62 -16.09 -4.53
N TYR A 268 -12.35 -14.94 -3.93
CA TYR A 268 -11.81 -14.80 -2.57
C TYR A 268 -12.85 -14.17 -1.63
N PRO A 269 -13.57 -14.96 -0.83
CA PRO A 269 -14.57 -14.44 0.10
C PRO A 269 -13.94 -13.66 1.25
N LEU A 270 -14.65 -12.63 1.73
CA LEU A 270 -14.34 -11.96 2.99
C LEU A 270 -14.78 -12.83 4.17
N ARG A 271 -14.06 -12.72 5.29
CA ARG A 271 -14.38 -13.43 6.53
C ARG A 271 -14.06 -12.57 7.75
N PRO A 272 -14.86 -11.55 8.04
CA PRO A 272 -14.73 -10.85 9.31
C PRO A 272 -15.14 -11.81 10.45
N TRP A 273 -14.40 -11.77 11.57
CA TRP A 273 -14.69 -12.65 12.71
C TRP A 273 -15.73 -12.07 13.65
N MET A 274 -16.04 -10.79 13.53
CA MET A 274 -16.92 -10.06 14.41
C MET A 274 -17.58 -8.87 13.69
N ASP A 275 -18.61 -8.32 14.28
CA ASP A 275 -19.23 -7.07 13.82
C ASP A 275 -18.47 -5.83 14.32
N LEU A 276 -18.92 -4.65 13.88
CA LEU A 276 -18.29 -3.38 14.23
C LEU A 276 -18.42 -3.03 15.70
N ASP A 277 -19.53 -3.39 16.36
CA ASP A 277 -19.76 -3.09 17.76
C ASP A 277 -18.87 -3.95 18.66
N GLU A 278 -18.76 -5.25 18.38
CA GLU A 278 -17.83 -6.16 19.08
C GLU A 278 -16.38 -5.71 18.87
N ALA A 279 -16.02 -5.31 17.64
CA ALA A 279 -14.69 -4.79 17.33
C ALA A 279 -14.35 -3.52 18.10
N ALA A 280 -15.28 -2.56 18.17
CA ALA A 280 -15.10 -1.34 18.93
C ALA A 280 -14.96 -1.63 20.44
N GLN A 281 -15.78 -2.55 20.99
CA GLN A 281 -15.68 -2.95 22.39
C GLN A 281 -14.33 -3.58 22.73
N LEU A 282 -13.88 -4.54 21.91
CA LEU A 282 -12.62 -5.25 22.14
C LEU A 282 -11.41 -4.32 21.99
N THR A 283 -11.42 -3.46 20.98
CA THR A 283 -10.31 -2.54 20.74
C THR A 283 -10.26 -1.41 21.75
N ALA A 284 -11.38 -0.87 22.20
CA ALA A 284 -11.40 0.08 23.34
C ALA A 284 -10.84 -0.55 24.61
N HIS A 285 -11.24 -1.80 24.91
CA HIS A 285 -10.66 -2.55 26.02
C HIS A 285 -9.15 -2.75 25.86
N GLY A 286 -8.70 -3.17 24.68
CA GLY A 286 -7.28 -3.41 24.40
C GLY A 286 -6.43 -2.14 24.55
N LEU A 287 -6.90 -1.03 23.97
CA LEU A 287 -6.21 0.25 24.04
C LEU A 287 -6.07 0.76 25.48
N PHE A 288 -7.16 0.72 26.26
CA PHE A 288 -7.17 1.13 27.65
C PHE A 288 -6.34 0.20 28.54
N THR A 289 -6.54 -1.12 28.45
CA THR A 289 -5.93 -2.09 29.38
C THR A 289 -4.43 -2.26 29.14
N TRP A 290 -4.00 -2.32 27.88
CA TRP A 290 -2.63 -2.70 27.53
C TRP A 290 -1.73 -1.52 27.23
N HIS A 291 -2.27 -0.39 26.74
CA HIS A 291 -1.48 0.73 26.26
C HIS A 291 -1.58 2.00 27.12
N TYR A 292 -2.74 2.28 27.75
CA TYR A 292 -2.88 3.47 28.57
C TYR A 292 -2.07 3.36 29.87
N ARG A 293 -1.33 4.44 30.16
CA ARG A 293 -0.49 4.59 31.35
C ARG A 293 -0.90 5.86 32.10
N PRO A 294 -1.76 5.73 33.14
CA PRO A 294 -2.30 6.88 33.85
C PRO A 294 -1.24 7.71 34.57
N GLU A 295 -0.14 7.07 35.03
CA GLU A 295 0.98 7.74 35.72
C GLU A 295 1.70 8.75 34.83
N HIS A 296 1.65 8.57 33.50
CA HIS A 296 2.25 9.44 32.51
C HIS A 296 1.24 10.15 31.62
N ARG A 297 -0.03 9.74 31.68
CA ARG A 297 -1.13 10.23 30.81
C ARG A 297 -0.84 10.02 29.34
N ILE A 298 -0.34 8.84 28.95
CA ILE A 298 0.04 8.50 27.57
C ILE A 298 -0.48 7.14 27.17
N LEU A 299 -0.46 6.89 25.86
CA LEU A 299 -0.59 5.55 25.27
C LEU A 299 0.80 5.05 24.90
N TYR A 300 1.26 3.94 25.49
CA TYR A 300 2.48 3.28 25.04
C TYR A 300 2.27 2.74 23.62
N GLU A 301 3.26 2.92 22.77
CA GLU A 301 3.23 2.44 21.38
C GLU A 301 2.99 0.93 21.33
N THR A 302 3.77 0.16 22.10
CA THR A 302 3.71 -1.30 22.05
C THR A 302 3.52 -1.91 23.40
N ALA A 303 2.84 -3.08 23.42
CA ALA A 303 2.72 -3.95 24.56
C ALA A 303 2.99 -5.41 24.15
N ALA A 304 3.74 -6.13 24.98
CA ALA A 304 4.09 -7.52 24.71
C ALA A 304 2.89 -8.45 24.83
N PHE A 305 2.69 -9.32 23.83
CA PHE A 305 1.70 -10.38 23.93
C PHE A 305 2.26 -11.80 23.88
N ASP A 306 3.49 -11.98 23.45
CA ASP A 306 4.14 -13.27 23.55
C ASP A 306 4.67 -13.52 24.95
N ARG A 307 4.00 -14.40 25.69
CA ARG A 307 4.33 -14.72 27.09
C ARG A 307 5.73 -15.32 27.24
N GLU A 308 6.17 -16.12 26.26
CA GLU A 308 7.44 -16.83 26.35
C GLU A 308 8.61 -15.89 26.12
N LEU A 309 8.50 -15.01 25.12
CA LEU A 309 9.53 -14.03 24.81
C LEU A 309 9.71 -12.96 25.89
N ASN A 310 8.65 -12.62 26.62
CA ASN A 310 8.64 -11.51 27.58
C ASN A 310 8.65 -11.97 29.05
N ASN A 311 9.23 -13.11 29.36
CA ASN A 311 9.29 -13.65 30.73
C ASN A 311 7.94 -13.76 31.43
N ASN A 312 6.88 -13.98 30.68
CA ASN A 312 5.49 -14.09 31.15
C ASN A 312 4.92 -12.82 31.84
N VAL A 313 5.43 -11.67 31.53
CA VAL A 313 4.89 -10.40 32.06
C VAL A 313 3.77 -9.92 31.14
N LYS A 314 2.54 -10.18 31.57
CA LYS A 314 1.33 -9.82 30.84
C LYS A 314 1.24 -8.31 30.56
N GLY A 315 1.11 -7.94 29.30
CA GLY A 315 0.92 -6.55 28.88
C GLY A 315 2.05 -5.60 29.24
N GLN A 316 3.26 -6.11 29.46
CA GLN A 316 4.41 -5.25 29.69
C GLN A 316 4.63 -4.34 28.48
N GLY A 317 4.81 -3.04 28.72
CA GLY A 317 5.23 -2.09 27.68
C GLY A 317 6.61 -2.45 27.14
N ASP A 318 6.73 -2.61 25.85
CA ASP A 318 7.99 -2.88 25.16
C ASP A 318 8.73 -1.58 24.83
N ARG A 319 7.96 -0.59 24.39
CA ARG A 319 8.49 0.75 24.08
C ARG A 319 7.76 1.79 24.94
N PRO A 320 8.40 2.28 26.02
CA PRO A 320 7.79 3.21 26.96
C PRO A 320 7.77 4.64 26.41
N HIS A 321 7.14 4.82 25.26
CA HIS A 321 6.97 6.12 24.62
C HIS A 321 5.60 6.26 23.97
N MET A 322 5.23 7.51 23.71
CA MET A 322 4.07 7.90 22.93
C MET A 322 4.54 8.79 21.78
N HIS A 323 4.14 8.46 20.56
CA HIS A 323 4.22 9.34 19.41
C HIS A 323 2.92 10.17 19.33
N VAL A 324 2.98 11.47 19.08
CA VAL A 324 1.80 12.35 19.18
C VAL A 324 0.76 12.13 18.08
N GLY A 325 1.21 11.71 16.90
CA GLY A 325 0.36 11.38 15.74
C GLY A 325 0.20 9.89 15.55
N TRP A 326 0.59 9.43 14.39
CA TRP A 326 0.26 8.15 13.74
C TRP A 326 0.54 6.87 14.54
N VAL A 327 1.46 6.85 15.47
CA VAL A 327 1.83 5.58 16.13
C VAL A 327 1.12 5.33 17.45
N SER A 328 0.81 6.36 18.25
CA SER A 328 0.19 6.10 19.56
C SER A 328 -0.58 7.28 20.19
N GLY A 329 -0.70 8.41 19.50
CA GLY A 329 -1.12 9.66 20.12
C GLY A 329 -2.57 10.08 19.89
N ALA A 330 -2.73 11.29 19.37
CA ALA A 330 -4.00 12.01 19.28
C ALA A 330 -5.12 11.24 18.56
N PRO A 331 -4.87 10.51 17.45
CA PRO A 331 -5.95 9.78 16.77
C PRO A 331 -6.62 8.74 17.66
N TYR A 332 -5.85 8.01 18.45
CA TYR A 332 -6.35 6.91 19.26
C TYR A 332 -6.91 7.36 20.60
N ALA A 333 -6.34 8.43 21.15
CA ALA A 333 -6.92 9.12 22.30
C ALA A 333 -8.30 9.70 21.95
N HIS A 334 -8.45 10.30 20.77
CA HIS A 334 -9.74 10.75 20.24
C HIS A 334 -10.74 9.60 20.09
N ALA A 335 -10.34 8.49 19.47
CA ALA A 335 -11.20 7.33 19.30
C ALA A 335 -11.66 6.74 20.64
N LEU A 336 -10.77 6.67 21.63
CA LEU A 336 -11.10 6.18 22.98
C LEU A 336 -12.03 7.15 23.73
N LEU A 337 -11.81 8.46 23.61
CA LEU A 337 -12.67 9.51 24.14
C LEU A 337 -14.08 9.42 23.57
N GLN A 338 -14.21 9.34 22.24
CA GLN A 338 -15.50 9.20 21.56
C GLN A 338 -16.25 7.95 22.07
N TYR A 339 -15.57 6.80 22.10
CA TYR A 339 -16.17 5.55 22.57
C TYR A 339 -16.61 5.64 24.04
N GLY A 340 -15.75 6.19 24.90
CA GLY A 340 -16.08 6.40 26.30
C GLY A 340 -17.31 7.27 26.51
N ARG A 341 -17.44 8.38 25.78
CA ARG A 341 -18.60 9.27 25.82
C ARG A 341 -19.88 8.58 25.30
N ARG A 342 -19.79 7.94 24.12
CA ARG A 342 -20.93 7.25 23.49
C ARG A 342 -21.48 6.11 24.35
N GLN A 343 -20.59 5.35 25.02
CA GLN A 343 -20.97 4.21 25.86
C GLN A 343 -21.16 4.57 27.33
N GLY A 344 -20.90 5.80 27.74
CA GLY A 344 -21.00 6.23 29.16
C GLY A 344 -19.92 5.62 30.06
N ILE A 345 -18.74 5.25 29.51
CA ILE A 345 -17.63 4.64 30.26
C ILE A 345 -16.66 5.75 30.69
N ALA A 346 -16.78 6.19 31.92
CA ALA A 346 -16.04 7.33 32.45
C ALA A 346 -14.52 7.16 32.43
N GLU A 347 -14.02 5.94 32.66
CA GLU A 347 -12.59 5.64 32.66
C GLU A 347 -11.96 5.77 31.26
N TYR A 348 -12.66 5.36 30.20
CA TYR A 348 -12.19 5.53 28.82
C TYR A 348 -12.22 7.01 28.41
N THR A 349 -13.29 7.71 28.80
CA THR A 349 -13.39 9.17 28.61
C THR A 349 -12.22 9.89 29.27
N SER A 350 -11.93 9.57 30.54
CA SER A 350 -10.82 10.19 31.28
C SER A 350 -9.46 9.88 30.63
N ALA A 351 -9.23 8.64 30.20
CA ALA A 351 -7.99 8.25 29.55
C ALA A 351 -7.77 9.03 28.24
N GLY A 352 -8.79 9.18 27.40
CA GLY A 352 -8.71 10.00 26.18
C GLY A 352 -8.40 11.46 26.47
N ILE A 353 -9.07 12.06 27.49
CA ILE A 353 -8.82 13.44 27.94
C ILE A 353 -7.38 13.58 28.44
N ASP A 354 -6.89 12.66 29.27
CA ASP A 354 -5.54 12.69 29.85
C ASP A 354 -4.47 12.70 28.76
N VAL A 355 -4.60 11.84 27.75
CA VAL A 355 -3.63 11.73 26.65
C VAL A 355 -3.65 12.99 25.76
N LEU A 356 -4.83 13.48 25.38
CA LEU A 356 -4.94 14.71 24.58
C LEU A 356 -4.40 15.93 25.35
N SER A 357 -4.68 16.02 26.64
CA SER A 357 -4.13 17.08 27.52
C SER A 357 -2.61 16.98 27.62
N LYS A 358 -2.06 15.75 27.70
CA LYS A 358 -0.62 15.54 27.69
C LYS A 358 0.02 16.00 26.37
N ILE A 359 -0.61 15.73 25.22
CA ILE A 359 -0.15 16.20 23.91
C ILE A 359 -0.18 17.73 23.84
N ALA A 360 -1.26 18.36 24.34
CA ALA A 360 -1.37 19.83 24.36
C ALA A 360 -0.27 20.53 25.16
N GLU A 361 0.31 19.87 26.19
CA GLU A 361 1.46 20.37 26.92
C GLU A 361 2.78 20.28 26.12
N GLY A 362 2.80 19.51 25.02
CA GLY A 362 4.00 19.11 24.28
C GLY A 362 4.32 20.00 23.07
N LEU A 363 4.24 21.32 23.20
CA LEU A 363 4.70 22.23 22.15
C LEU A 363 6.23 22.38 22.21
N SER A 364 6.87 22.34 21.03
CA SER A 364 8.27 22.69 20.85
C SER A 364 8.48 24.20 20.96
N PRO A 365 9.71 24.71 21.07
CA PRO A 365 9.97 26.15 21.07
C PRO A 365 9.45 26.88 19.82
N SER A 366 9.35 26.18 18.67
CA SER A 366 8.76 26.73 17.46
C SER A 366 7.22 26.83 17.49
N GLY A 367 6.56 26.28 18.52
CA GLY A 367 5.11 26.34 18.70
C GLY A 367 4.33 25.22 18.06
N ILE A 368 4.98 24.21 17.45
CA ILE A 368 4.34 22.99 16.95
C ILE A 368 4.58 21.82 17.91
N PHE A 369 3.77 20.76 17.79
CA PHE A 369 3.94 19.58 18.63
C PHE A 369 5.31 18.93 18.45
N TRP A 370 5.93 18.56 19.59
CA TRP A 370 6.97 17.53 19.55
C TRP A 370 6.42 16.23 18.98
N ALA A 371 7.23 15.48 18.23
CA ALA A 371 6.77 14.26 17.62
C ALA A 371 6.52 13.12 18.61
N SER A 372 7.30 13.06 19.71
CA SER A 372 7.14 12.00 20.70
C SER A 372 7.51 12.39 22.12
N TRP A 373 7.02 11.61 23.07
CA TRP A 373 7.42 11.66 24.49
C TRP A 373 7.92 10.29 24.91
N ILE A 374 9.08 10.25 25.59
CA ILE A 374 9.70 9.02 26.07
C ILE A 374 9.82 9.06 27.58
N GLU A 375 9.46 7.99 28.27
CA GLU A 375 9.63 7.87 29.73
C GLU A 375 11.10 8.08 30.11
N GLY A 376 11.32 8.92 31.09
CA GLY A 376 12.65 9.29 31.58
C GLY A 376 13.45 10.23 30.66
N ARG A 377 12.97 10.57 29.47
CA ARG A 377 13.62 11.51 28.54
C ARG A 377 12.79 12.75 28.24
N GLY A 378 11.44 12.64 28.30
CA GLY A 378 10.53 13.71 27.94
C GLY A 378 10.28 13.85 26.44
N TRP A 379 9.90 15.07 26.03
CA TRP A 379 9.57 15.42 24.66
C TRP A 379 10.80 15.42 23.74
N ASN A 380 10.62 14.96 22.49
CA ASN A 380 11.68 14.84 21.49
C ASN A 380 11.10 14.77 20.06
N ALA A 381 11.99 14.78 19.06
CA ALA A 381 11.65 14.87 17.65
C ALA A 381 11.15 13.54 17.00
N GLY A 382 11.15 12.40 17.72
CA GLY A 382 10.69 11.11 17.15
C GLY A 382 11.75 10.40 16.31
N TRP A 383 11.31 9.70 15.24
CA TRP A 383 12.15 8.86 14.37
C TRP A 383 12.63 9.57 13.10
N ASN A 384 12.64 10.88 13.11
CA ASN A 384 13.02 11.67 11.95
C ASN A 384 14.49 11.45 11.55
N PRO A 385 14.87 11.76 10.31
CA PRO A 385 16.24 11.61 9.82
C PRO A 385 17.29 12.36 10.63
N LYS A 386 16.90 13.47 11.32
CA LYS A 386 17.72 14.25 12.23
C LYS A 386 17.01 14.50 13.55
N PRO A 387 17.77 14.59 14.68
CA PRO A 387 17.18 14.63 16.01
C PRO A 387 16.43 15.93 16.38
N ASP A 388 16.58 16.96 15.60
CA ASP A 388 15.95 18.28 15.74
C ASP A 388 14.90 18.58 14.67
N TRP A 389 14.59 17.59 13.81
CA TRP A 389 13.60 17.71 12.75
C TRP A 389 12.23 17.21 13.23
N LEU A 390 11.21 18.02 12.99
CA LEU A 390 9.80 17.66 13.20
C LEU A 390 9.12 17.46 11.85
N GLN A 391 8.47 16.34 11.66
CA GLN A 391 7.83 16.04 10.38
C GLN A 391 6.46 16.71 10.26
N ALA A 392 6.20 17.28 9.09
CA ALA A 392 4.97 17.98 8.78
C ALA A 392 3.72 17.10 8.94
N ARG A 393 3.75 15.85 8.43
CA ARG A 393 2.61 14.93 8.54
C ARG A 393 2.29 14.60 10.00
N THR A 394 3.29 14.32 10.83
CA THR A 394 3.09 14.01 12.26
C THR A 394 2.41 15.17 12.99
N ALA A 395 2.91 16.40 12.78
CA ALA A 395 2.31 17.59 13.38
C ALA A 395 0.89 17.84 12.86
N ALA A 396 0.68 17.70 11.55
CA ALA A 396 -0.63 17.86 10.91
C ALA A 396 -1.66 16.85 11.42
N GLU A 397 -1.27 15.58 11.57
CA GLU A 397 -2.17 14.54 12.05
C GLU A 397 -2.56 14.72 13.52
N ALA A 398 -1.58 15.02 14.38
CA ALA A 398 -1.87 15.33 15.78
C ALA A 398 -2.81 16.55 15.90
N THR A 399 -2.60 17.57 15.08
CA THR A 399 -3.44 18.76 15.03
C THR A 399 -4.85 18.46 14.52
N LEU A 400 -4.98 17.68 13.44
CA LEU A 400 -6.27 17.26 12.88
C LEU A 400 -7.13 16.55 13.93
N PHE A 401 -6.55 15.57 14.63
CA PHE A 401 -7.29 14.82 15.65
C PHE A 401 -7.52 15.61 16.94
N MET A 402 -6.66 16.58 17.26
CA MET A 402 -6.95 17.54 18.34
C MET A 402 -8.15 18.44 17.98
N VAL A 403 -8.24 18.90 16.73
CA VAL A 403 -9.39 19.68 16.22
C VAL A 403 -10.66 18.84 16.25
N ARG A 404 -10.62 17.58 15.78
CA ARG A 404 -11.74 16.65 15.82
C ARG A 404 -12.21 16.36 17.26
N ALA A 405 -11.27 16.21 18.20
CA ALA A 405 -11.59 16.01 19.61
C ALA A 405 -12.24 17.25 20.22
N LEU A 406 -11.76 18.45 19.88
CA LEU A 406 -12.36 19.72 20.31
C LEU A 406 -13.79 19.89 19.79
N ASP A 407 -14.01 19.60 18.51
CA ASP A 407 -15.35 19.70 17.92
C ASP A 407 -16.32 18.73 18.58
N PHE A 408 -15.89 17.48 18.76
CA PHE A 408 -16.68 16.46 19.47
C PHE A 408 -17.02 16.87 20.89
N GLU A 409 -16.04 17.31 21.70
CA GLU A 409 -16.26 17.73 23.11
C GLU A 409 -17.10 18.99 23.21
N ARG A 410 -16.96 19.96 22.30
CA ARG A 410 -17.85 21.12 22.22
C ARG A 410 -19.32 20.69 21.98
N GLY A 411 -19.53 19.68 21.12
CA GLY A 411 -20.84 19.06 20.92
C GLY A 411 -21.42 18.41 22.18
N GLN A 412 -20.57 17.98 23.12
CA GLN A 412 -20.95 17.45 24.44
C GLN A 412 -21.07 18.53 25.52
N GLY A 413 -20.82 19.80 25.17
CA GLY A 413 -20.82 20.92 26.11
C GLY A 413 -19.56 21.03 26.99
N ALA A 414 -18.49 20.31 26.64
CA ALA A 414 -17.21 20.40 27.34
C ALA A 414 -16.26 21.39 26.66
N ALA A 415 -15.38 22.02 27.44
CA ALA A 415 -14.40 22.98 26.96
C ALA A 415 -12.98 22.58 27.40
N HIS A 416 -12.02 22.66 26.50
CA HIS A 416 -10.62 22.34 26.72
C HIS A 416 -9.71 23.49 26.20
N PRO A 417 -9.58 24.59 26.97
CA PRO A 417 -8.82 25.77 26.51
C PRO A 417 -7.37 25.48 26.14
N ASP A 418 -6.72 24.55 26.82
CA ASP A 418 -5.33 24.17 26.54
C ASP A 418 -5.20 23.44 25.20
N TRP A 419 -6.17 22.58 24.85
CA TRP A 419 -6.21 21.91 23.55
C TRP A 419 -6.46 22.94 22.44
N GLU A 420 -7.38 23.88 22.68
CA GLU A 420 -7.67 24.96 21.75
C GLU A 420 -6.44 25.82 21.48
N ALA A 421 -5.70 26.23 22.52
CA ALA A 421 -4.47 27.00 22.40
C ALA A 421 -3.38 26.23 21.62
N ALA A 422 -3.22 24.93 21.91
CA ALA A 422 -2.25 24.09 21.22
C ALA A 422 -2.61 23.85 19.74
N ALA A 423 -3.87 23.56 19.44
CA ALA A 423 -4.36 23.40 18.06
C ALA A 423 -4.16 24.69 17.25
N LEU A 424 -4.55 25.84 17.80
CA LEU A 424 -4.36 27.15 17.15
C LEU A 424 -2.87 27.47 16.94
N SER A 425 -1.98 27.11 17.87
CA SER A 425 -0.54 27.29 17.68
C SER A 425 -0.03 26.56 16.45
N ASN A 426 -0.40 25.29 16.29
CA ASN A 426 -0.02 24.44 15.17
C ASN A 426 -0.63 24.91 13.84
N LEU A 427 -1.93 25.28 13.82
CA LEU A 427 -2.62 25.79 12.62
C LEU A 427 -2.02 27.13 12.15
N ASN A 428 -1.74 28.05 13.09
CA ASN A 428 -1.08 29.32 12.77
C ASN A 428 0.35 29.11 12.27
N PHE A 429 1.09 28.16 12.86
CA PHE A 429 2.41 27.80 12.35
C PHE A 429 2.31 27.33 10.90
N ALA A 430 1.45 26.36 10.60
CA ALA A 430 1.28 25.83 9.24
C ALA A 430 0.90 26.95 8.24
N ALA A 431 -0.06 27.80 8.59
CA ALA A 431 -0.46 28.92 7.73
C ALA A 431 0.68 29.93 7.49
N SER A 432 1.55 30.16 8.50
CA SER A 432 2.65 31.13 8.42
C SER A 432 3.91 30.59 7.72
N CYS A 433 4.22 29.28 7.84
CA CYS A 433 5.40 28.69 7.21
C CYS A 433 5.18 28.37 5.72
N GLN A 434 3.91 28.44 5.25
CA GLN A 434 3.56 28.11 3.87
C GLN A 434 4.26 29.02 2.88
N ARG A 435 4.96 28.43 1.91
CA ARG A 435 5.57 29.13 0.78
C ARG A 435 4.49 29.68 -0.17
N SER A 436 4.83 30.71 -0.94
CA SER A 436 3.89 31.41 -1.84
C SER A 436 3.28 30.50 -2.92
N ASP A 437 3.93 29.38 -3.26
CA ASP A 437 3.42 28.38 -4.19
C ASP A 437 2.43 27.37 -3.54
N GLY A 438 2.25 27.45 -2.22
CA GLY A 438 1.36 26.57 -1.47
C GLY A 438 2.03 25.43 -0.70
N ASN A 439 3.34 25.21 -0.89
CA ASN A 439 4.08 24.17 -0.17
C ASN A 439 4.22 24.48 1.32
N PHE A 440 3.94 23.51 2.18
CA PHE A 440 4.17 23.59 3.63
C PHE A 440 5.55 23.09 4.05
N GLY A 441 6.32 22.43 3.15
CA GLY A 441 7.51 21.68 3.52
C GLY A 441 7.20 20.31 4.09
N SER A 442 8.25 19.54 4.36
CA SER A 442 8.16 18.17 4.88
C SER A 442 8.76 18.04 6.28
N TYR A 443 9.77 18.85 6.61
CA TYR A 443 10.41 18.85 7.92
C TYR A 443 10.66 20.27 8.41
N TYR A 444 10.52 20.48 9.72
CA TYR A 444 10.68 21.74 10.41
C TYR A 444 11.73 21.63 11.51
N HIS A 445 12.51 22.66 11.73
CA HIS A 445 13.43 22.72 12.87
C HIS A 445 12.66 22.96 14.18
N ALA A 446 12.87 22.11 15.18
CA ALA A 446 12.10 22.12 16.41
C ALA A 446 12.23 23.42 17.22
N GLU A 447 13.41 24.10 17.18
CA GLU A 447 13.66 25.33 17.91
C GLU A 447 13.20 26.59 17.14
N THR A 448 13.50 26.66 15.83
CA THR A 448 13.31 27.88 15.04
C THR A 448 12.02 27.87 14.20
N GLY A 449 11.49 26.70 13.89
CA GLY A 449 10.37 26.54 12.96
C GLY A 449 10.74 26.73 11.49
N GLU A 450 12.03 26.89 11.17
CA GLU A 450 12.47 26.97 9.77
C GLU A 450 12.20 25.65 9.05
N VAL A 451 11.80 25.73 7.78
CA VAL A 451 11.58 24.55 6.95
C VAL A 451 12.92 24.01 6.48
N GLU A 452 13.24 22.80 6.90
CA GLU A 452 14.51 22.11 6.65
C GLU A 452 14.49 21.28 5.35
N GLU A 453 13.33 20.80 4.93
CA GLU A 453 13.16 20.03 3.72
C GLU A 453 11.84 20.41 3.01
N TRP A 454 11.95 20.77 1.73
CA TRP A 454 10.84 21.18 0.89
C TRP A 454 10.35 20.08 -0.06
N ASP A 455 11.11 19.02 -0.25
CA ASP A 455 10.79 17.92 -1.15
C ASP A 455 9.75 16.97 -0.52
N GLY A 456 8.92 16.37 -1.37
CA GLY A 456 7.90 15.42 -0.96
C GLY A 456 6.55 16.04 -0.61
N ALA A 457 5.63 15.17 -0.26
CA ALA A 457 4.23 15.49 0.05
C ALA A 457 3.92 15.42 1.56
N GLY A 458 4.93 15.41 2.43
CA GLY A 458 4.76 15.31 3.88
C GLY A 458 3.84 16.37 4.50
N GLY A 459 3.80 17.57 3.91
CA GLY A 459 2.92 18.66 4.35
C GLY A 459 1.47 18.57 3.84
N MET A 460 1.11 17.60 3.01
CA MET A 460 -0.22 17.54 2.38
C MET A 460 -1.35 17.41 3.40
N LEU A 461 -1.15 16.68 4.50
CA LEU A 461 -2.19 16.49 5.52
C LEU A 461 -2.56 17.77 6.28
N TRP A 462 -1.72 18.83 6.25
CA TRP A 462 -2.10 20.14 6.76
C TRP A 462 -3.36 20.70 6.09
N ILE A 463 -3.65 20.31 4.85
CA ILE A 463 -4.89 20.70 4.16
C ILE A 463 -6.10 20.30 4.99
N ALA A 464 -6.14 19.05 5.44
CA ALA A 464 -7.24 18.52 6.25
C ALA A 464 -7.33 19.25 7.61
N ALA A 465 -6.21 19.37 8.32
CA ALA A 465 -6.17 20.04 9.62
C ALA A 465 -6.60 21.52 9.54
N LEU A 466 -6.15 22.22 8.50
CA LEU A 466 -6.51 23.64 8.28
C LEU A 466 -7.97 23.82 7.91
N LEU A 467 -8.56 22.93 7.07
CA LEU A 467 -9.98 23.03 6.71
C LEU A 467 -10.90 22.77 7.90
N GLU A 468 -10.64 21.72 8.67
CA GLU A 468 -11.42 21.44 9.88
C GLU A 468 -11.17 22.50 10.96
N GLY A 469 -9.94 23.00 11.09
CA GLY A 469 -9.62 24.14 11.95
C GLY A 469 -10.33 25.43 11.54
N ALA A 470 -10.43 25.72 10.24
CA ALA A 470 -11.17 26.88 9.72
C ALA A 470 -12.66 26.79 10.09
N ALA A 471 -13.26 25.59 9.96
CA ALA A 471 -14.65 25.36 10.32
C ALA A 471 -14.88 25.53 11.84
N LEU A 472 -13.98 24.96 12.67
CA LEU A 472 -14.12 24.99 14.13
C LEU A 472 -13.91 26.37 14.75
N PHE A 473 -12.93 27.13 14.25
CA PHE A 473 -12.51 28.42 14.82
C PHE A 473 -13.04 29.65 14.06
N GLY A 474 -13.60 29.45 12.87
CA GLY A 474 -14.11 30.55 12.02
C GLY A 474 -13.01 31.36 11.33
N GLU A 475 -11.81 30.82 11.19
CA GLU A 475 -10.61 31.49 10.67
C GLU A 475 -10.43 31.22 9.17
N THR A 476 -10.84 32.16 8.31
CA THR A 476 -10.78 32.00 6.84
C THR A 476 -9.35 31.85 6.32
N GLN A 477 -8.34 32.41 6.99
CA GLN A 477 -6.93 32.30 6.60
C GLN A 477 -6.45 30.83 6.52
N PHE A 478 -6.99 29.94 7.36
CA PHE A 478 -6.67 28.52 7.34
C PHE A 478 -7.20 27.85 6.07
N ALA A 479 -8.46 28.14 5.70
CA ALA A 479 -9.04 27.62 4.47
C ALA A 479 -8.31 28.15 3.22
N ASP A 480 -7.92 29.44 3.20
CA ASP A 480 -7.14 30.02 2.11
C ASP A 480 -5.77 29.33 1.94
N ALA A 481 -5.11 29.00 3.05
CA ALA A 481 -3.85 28.25 3.03
C ALA A 481 -4.05 26.83 2.51
N ALA A 482 -5.11 26.14 2.93
CA ALA A 482 -5.45 24.80 2.47
C ALA A 482 -5.72 24.74 0.96
N VAL A 483 -6.49 25.71 0.41
CA VAL A 483 -6.80 25.76 -1.03
C VAL A 483 -5.54 26.02 -1.86
N ARG A 484 -4.64 26.91 -1.41
CA ARG A 484 -3.34 27.11 -2.08
C ARG A 484 -2.50 25.84 -2.09
N ALA A 485 -2.47 25.13 -0.96
CA ALA A 485 -1.75 23.87 -0.83
C ALA A 485 -2.33 22.78 -1.74
N GLY A 486 -3.66 22.68 -1.85
CA GLY A 486 -4.30 21.76 -2.78
C GLY A 486 -3.81 21.92 -4.21
N SER A 487 -3.59 23.16 -4.67
CA SER A 487 -3.05 23.44 -5.99
C SER A 487 -1.55 23.13 -6.12
N TYR A 488 -0.79 23.15 -5.03
CA TYR A 488 0.62 22.76 -5.05
C TYR A 488 0.80 21.22 -5.08
N TYR A 489 0.06 20.52 -4.21
CA TYR A 489 0.23 19.08 -4.04
C TYR A 489 -0.45 18.24 -5.14
N GLU A 490 -1.34 18.83 -5.98
CA GLU A 490 -2.00 18.11 -7.07
C GLU A 490 -1.01 17.43 -8.03
N LYS A 491 0.20 17.97 -8.19
CA LYS A 491 1.25 17.40 -9.06
C LYS A 491 1.63 15.98 -8.65
N PHE A 492 1.73 15.69 -7.35
CA PHE A 492 2.09 14.36 -6.86
C PHE A 492 1.03 13.31 -7.20
N ILE A 493 -0.25 13.72 -7.20
CA ILE A 493 -1.38 12.86 -7.57
C ILE A 493 -1.41 12.67 -9.08
N ARG A 494 -1.27 13.74 -9.87
CA ARG A 494 -1.25 13.65 -11.34
C ARG A 494 -0.09 12.84 -11.87
N ASP A 495 1.05 12.90 -11.18
CA ASP A 495 2.24 12.12 -11.52
C ASP A 495 2.14 10.65 -11.04
N GLU A 496 1.09 10.28 -10.31
CA GLU A 496 0.95 8.94 -9.69
C GLU A 496 2.22 8.54 -8.91
N TYR A 497 2.78 9.52 -8.16
CA TYR A 497 3.99 9.32 -7.38
C TYR A 497 3.98 10.19 -6.13
N ILE A 498 3.33 9.70 -5.06
CA ILE A 498 3.16 10.40 -3.79
C ILE A 498 4.14 9.81 -2.78
N TYR A 499 4.92 10.64 -2.10
CA TYR A 499 5.96 10.20 -1.16
C TYR A 499 6.27 11.24 -0.09
N GLY A 500 6.71 10.79 1.08
CA GLY A 500 7.25 11.62 2.15
C GLY A 500 6.37 11.71 3.40
N ALA A 501 5.27 10.92 3.51
CA ALA A 501 4.38 10.97 4.66
C ALA A 501 4.95 10.32 5.95
N PRO A 502 5.51 9.10 5.99
CA PRO A 502 6.02 8.50 7.22
C PRO A 502 7.41 9.02 7.61
N GLU A 503 7.67 9.11 8.92
CA GLU A 503 8.97 9.50 9.45
C GLU A 503 10.08 8.47 9.19
N ASP A 504 9.73 7.20 9.25
CA ASP A 504 10.67 6.08 9.13
C ASP A 504 10.92 5.65 7.67
N VAL A 505 10.10 6.09 6.72
CA VAL A 505 10.23 5.82 5.28
C VAL A 505 10.44 7.13 4.52
N HIS A 506 11.62 7.72 4.70
CA HIS A 506 11.95 9.03 4.16
C HIS A 506 11.93 9.03 2.62
N LEU A 507 11.13 9.93 2.03
CA LEU A 507 11.05 10.23 0.59
C LEU A 507 10.93 9.00 -0.33
N THR A 508 10.13 8.02 0.09
CA THR A 508 9.78 6.81 -0.69
C THR A 508 8.27 6.61 -0.64
N PRO A 509 7.61 6.17 -1.71
CA PRO A 509 6.17 5.95 -1.72
C PRO A 509 5.71 4.91 -0.70
N THR A 510 4.62 5.25 -0.01
CA THR A 510 3.95 4.36 0.95
C THR A 510 2.44 4.43 0.78
N SER A 511 1.72 3.44 1.31
CA SER A 511 0.26 3.52 1.36
C SER A 511 -0.23 4.72 2.18
N GLU A 512 0.55 5.19 3.15
CA GLU A 512 0.19 6.32 4.01
C GLU A 512 0.18 7.66 3.28
N ASP A 513 1.00 7.81 2.24
CA ASP A 513 0.94 8.98 1.35
C ASP A 513 -0.42 9.10 0.68
N ALA A 514 -0.98 7.96 0.24
CA ALA A 514 -2.29 7.88 -0.38
C ALA A 514 -3.42 8.25 0.58
N TYR A 515 -3.37 7.77 1.83
CA TYR A 515 -4.40 8.08 2.84
C TYR A 515 -4.49 9.57 3.11
N ASN A 516 -3.33 10.21 3.23
CA ASN A 516 -3.25 11.65 3.43
C ASN A 516 -3.80 12.44 2.25
N ALA A 517 -3.54 11.98 1.03
CA ALA A 517 -4.07 12.60 -0.18
C ALA A 517 -5.59 12.48 -0.26
N VAL A 518 -6.15 11.30 0.00
CA VAL A 518 -7.61 11.10 0.02
C VAL A 518 -8.26 12.03 1.04
N ALA A 519 -7.75 12.08 2.28
CA ALA A 519 -8.28 12.93 3.33
C ALA A 519 -8.25 14.41 2.92
N ALA A 520 -7.13 14.88 2.38
CA ALA A 520 -6.95 16.27 1.97
C ALA A 520 -7.93 16.68 0.85
N TYR A 521 -8.04 15.88 -0.22
CA TYR A 521 -8.79 16.29 -1.41
C TYR A 521 -10.30 16.05 -1.29
N VAL A 522 -10.75 15.09 -0.48
CA VAL A 522 -12.17 14.96 -0.12
C VAL A 522 -12.64 16.21 0.64
N LEU A 523 -11.86 16.66 1.63
CA LEU A 523 -12.19 17.85 2.41
C LEU A 523 -12.13 19.13 1.59
N LEU A 524 -11.19 19.28 0.65
CA LEU A 524 -11.17 20.39 -0.31
C LEU A 524 -12.45 20.42 -1.16
N TYR A 525 -12.88 19.27 -1.67
CA TYR A 525 -14.13 19.20 -2.42
C TYR A 525 -15.33 19.58 -1.55
N GLU A 526 -15.38 19.16 -0.31
CA GLU A 526 -16.45 19.50 0.61
C GLU A 526 -16.47 20.99 0.96
N TYR A 527 -15.31 21.62 0.99
CA TYR A 527 -15.19 23.05 1.30
C TYR A 527 -15.76 23.96 0.20
N ASP A 528 -15.34 23.79 -1.06
CA ASP A 528 -15.68 24.74 -2.13
C ASP A 528 -16.40 24.13 -3.35
N ARG A 529 -16.62 22.80 -3.35
CA ARG A 529 -17.33 22.04 -4.40
C ARG A 529 -16.72 22.15 -5.79
N GLN A 530 -15.44 22.51 -5.94
CA GLN A 530 -14.78 22.51 -7.23
C GLN A 530 -14.58 21.07 -7.74
N PRO A 531 -15.06 20.71 -8.96
CA PRO A 531 -14.98 19.35 -9.49
C PRO A 531 -13.55 18.78 -9.53
N LYS A 532 -12.55 19.63 -9.77
CA LYS A 532 -11.14 19.23 -9.81
C LYS A 532 -10.67 18.53 -8.53
N TRP A 533 -11.21 18.94 -7.36
CA TRP A 533 -10.83 18.30 -6.09
C TRP A 533 -11.40 16.89 -5.96
N LEU A 534 -12.61 16.67 -6.48
CA LEU A 534 -13.21 15.33 -6.51
C LEU A 534 -12.48 14.42 -7.49
N GLU A 535 -12.04 14.93 -8.64
CA GLU A 535 -11.20 14.19 -9.59
C GLU A 535 -9.87 13.78 -8.94
N LEU A 536 -9.19 14.70 -8.26
CA LEU A 536 -7.94 14.42 -7.56
C LEU A 536 -8.13 13.46 -6.38
N ALA A 537 -9.23 13.59 -5.62
CA ALA A 537 -9.56 12.63 -4.57
C ALA A 537 -9.78 11.22 -5.12
N SER A 538 -10.44 11.10 -6.28
CA SER A 538 -10.64 9.83 -6.96
C SER A 538 -9.31 9.23 -7.44
N SER A 539 -8.46 10.03 -8.11
CA SER A 539 -7.13 9.56 -8.55
C SER A 539 -6.25 9.15 -7.36
N ALA A 540 -6.28 9.89 -6.25
CA ALA A 540 -5.56 9.52 -5.02
C ALA A 540 -6.08 8.20 -4.43
N ALA A 541 -7.40 8.00 -4.44
CA ALA A 541 -8.01 6.76 -3.98
C ALA A 541 -7.67 5.58 -4.90
N ASP A 542 -7.68 5.76 -6.23
CA ASP A 542 -7.29 4.73 -7.19
C ASP A 542 -5.83 4.34 -7.02
N TRP A 543 -4.93 5.33 -6.79
CA TRP A 543 -3.53 5.05 -6.45
C TRP A 543 -3.40 4.30 -5.11
N MET A 544 -4.17 4.68 -4.08
CA MET A 544 -4.26 3.95 -2.82
C MET A 544 -4.65 2.48 -3.03
N MET A 545 -5.58 2.20 -3.95
CA MET A 545 -6.02 0.84 -4.24
C MET A 545 -4.92 -0.03 -4.86
N THR A 546 -3.84 0.54 -5.37
CA THR A 546 -2.68 -0.23 -5.83
C THR A 546 -1.89 -0.87 -4.67
N PHE A 547 -1.97 -0.32 -3.45
CA PHE A 547 -1.39 -0.93 -2.26
C PHE A 547 -2.32 -1.98 -1.61
N ARG A 548 -3.62 -2.00 -1.95
CA ARG A 548 -4.63 -2.84 -1.31
C ARG A 548 -4.81 -4.16 -2.03
N TRP A 549 -4.54 -5.25 -1.33
CA TRP A 549 -4.65 -6.61 -1.81
C TRP A 549 -6.06 -6.92 -2.34
N THR A 550 -6.11 -7.50 -3.54
CA THR A 550 -7.36 -7.90 -4.19
C THR A 550 -7.64 -9.39 -4.03
N TYR A 551 -6.66 -10.18 -3.59
CA TYR A 551 -6.70 -11.63 -3.50
C TYR A 551 -6.17 -12.12 -2.15
N ASN A 552 -6.33 -13.43 -1.87
CA ASN A 552 -5.82 -14.06 -0.66
C ASN A 552 -4.49 -14.76 -0.95
N LEU A 553 -3.48 -14.40 -0.16
CA LEU A 553 -2.16 -15.04 -0.17
C LEU A 553 -2.23 -16.51 0.26
N CYS A 554 -1.42 -17.33 -0.36
CA CYS A 554 -1.22 -18.72 0.02
C CYS A 554 -0.13 -18.79 1.11
N PHE A 555 -0.54 -18.90 2.36
CA PHE A 555 0.39 -19.05 3.48
C PHE A 555 0.81 -20.51 3.68
N PRO A 556 2.09 -20.79 4.00
CA PRO A 556 2.54 -22.14 4.32
C PRO A 556 1.78 -22.72 5.51
N ARG A 557 1.31 -23.97 5.42
CA ARG A 557 0.38 -24.60 6.38
C ARG A 557 0.85 -24.61 7.84
N HIS A 558 2.16 -24.58 8.06
CA HIS A 558 2.74 -24.61 9.42
C HIS A 558 2.86 -23.22 10.05
N THR A 559 2.48 -22.16 9.33
CA THR A 559 2.59 -20.78 9.80
C THR A 559 1.34 -20.32 10.55
N LEU A 560 1.54 -19.30 11.39
CA LEU A 560 0.46 -18.77 12.25
C LEU A 560 -0.73 -18.25 11.44
N LEU A 561 -0.47 -17.50 10.36
CA LEU A 561 -1.54 -16.96 9.52
C LEU A 561 -2.35 -18.04 8.79
N ALA A 562 -1.69 -19.17 8.43
CA ALA A 562 -2.40 -20.32 7.84
C ALA A 562 -3.26 -21.06 8.87
N GLN A 563 -2.78 -21.19 10.13
CA GLN A 563 -3.51 -21.87 11.21
C GLN A 563 -4.81 -21.15 11.58
N TYR A 564 -4.81 -19.81 11.51
CA TYR A 564 -6.01 -18.99 11.74
C TYR A 564 -6.81 -18.70 10.46
N ASP A 565 -6.50 -19.39 9.34
CA ASP A 565 -7.18 -19.22 8.04
C ASP A 565 -7.29 -17.74 7.60
N PHE A 566 -6.20 -16.98 7.81
CA PHE A 566 -6.17 -15.54 7.50
C PHE A 566 -6.40 -15.26 6.01
N ARG A 567 -7.18 -14.22 5.75
CA ARG A 567 -7.52 -13.74 4.40
C ARG A 567 -6.89 -12.37 4.18
N SER A 568 -5.95 -12.26 3.24
CA SER A 568 -5.22 -11.02 2.97
C SER A 568 -5.98 -10.02 2.09
N ARG A 569 -7.03 -10.45 1.39
CA ARG A 569 -7.85 -9.54 0.61
C ARG A 569 -8.35 -8.39 1.49
N GLY A 570 -8.12 -7.16 1.05
CA GLY A 570 -8.48 -5.95 1.77
C GLY A 570 -7.36 -5.36 2.63
N ALA A 571 -6.30 -6.11 2.96
CA ALA A 571 -5.14 -5.54 3.64
C ALA A 571 -4.39 -4.56 2.73
N ASP A 572 -3.71 -3.58 3.30
CA ASP A 572 -2.78 -2.72 2.56
C ASP A 572 -1.33 -3.22 2.69
N GLN A 573 -0.55 -3.08 1.65
CA GLN A 573 0.90 -3.17 1.72
C GLN A 573 1.43 -1.89 2.37
N ALA A 574 2.28 -1.99 3.37
CA ALA A 574 2.77 -0.81 4.10
C ALA A 574 3.57 0.13 3.18
N SER A 575 4.64 -0.39 2.59
CA SER A 575 5.44 0.36 1.63
C SER A 575 6.24 -0.57 0.74
N THR A 576 6.83 -0.02 -0.31
CA THR A 576 7.74 -0.73 -1.22
C THR A 576 9.01 -1.22 -0.51
N SER A 577 9.39 -0.55 0.57
CA SER A 577 10.62 -0.80 1.33
C SER A 577 10.40 -1.57 2.63
N ASN A 578 9.21 -1.48 3.22
CA ASN A 578 8.82 -2.14 4.47
C ASN A 578 7.60 -3.03 4.21
N GLN A 579 7.84 -4.20 3.61
CA GLN A 579 6.78 -5.07 3.09
C GLN A 579 6.17 -5.94 4.16
N HIS A 580 4.99 -5.57 4.59
CA HIS A 580 4.07 -6.35 5.42
C HIS A 580 2.65 -5.82 5.22
N LEU A 581 1.65 -6.63 5.54
CA LEU A 581 0.26 -6.19 5.53
C LEU A 581 0.00 -5.37 6.78
N HIS A 582 -0.63 -4.21 6.64
CA HIS A 582 -1.03 -3.37 7.76
C HIS A 582 -2.36 -2.65 7.53
N ASN A 583 -2.91 -2.07 8.61
CA ASN A 583 -4.26 -1.54 8.66
C ASN A 583 -4.34 -0.01 8.69
N TYR A 584 -3.27 0.69 8.37
CA TYR A 584 -3.27 2.16 8.49
C TYR A 584 -4.27 2.85 7.55
N GLY A 585 -4.71 2.18 6.48
CA GLY A 585 -5.78 2.67 5.60
C GLY A 585 -7.13 2.88 6.28
N LEU A 586 -7.34 2.33 7.48
CA LEU A 586 -8.49 2.62 8.32
C LEU A 586 -8.55 4.09 8.78
N PHE A 587 -7.43 4.81 8.72
CA PHE A 587 -7.33 6.24 8.98
C PHE A 587 -8.31 7.07 8.13
N CYS A 588 -8.45 6.77 6.84
CA CYS A 588 -9.26 7.54 5.90
C CYS A 588 -10.62 6.89 5.58
N VAL A 589 -11.10 5.96 6.41
CA VAL A 589 -12.44 5.36 6.23
C VAL A 589 -13.55 6.40 6.10
N PRO A 590 -13.64 7.45 6.93
CA PRO A 590 -14.67 8.46 6.76
C PRO A 590 -14.61 9.16 5.40
N GLU A 591 -13.41 9.50 4.96
CA GLU A 591 -13.20 10.19 3.69
C GLU A 591 -13.51 9.28 2.49
N MET A 592 -13.17 8.00 2.56
CA MET A 592 -13.53 7.02 1.53
C MET A 592 -15.04 6.82 1.40
N LEU A 593 -15.76 6.78 2.51
CA LEU A 593 -17.23 6.68 2.51
C LEU A 593 -17.87 7.97 1.95
N ARG A 594 -17.30 9.14 2.26
CA ARG A 594 -17.72 10.42 1.67
C ARG A 594 -17.40 10.49 0.18
N LEU A 595 -16.23 10.01 -0.24
CA LEU A 595 -15.85 9.91 -1.66
C LEU A 595 -16.85 9.05 -2.45
N TRP A 596 -17.20 7.88 -1.92
CA TRP A 596 -18.26 7.07 -2.49
C TRP A 596 -19.58 7.83 -2.63
N LYS A 597 -20.03 8.54 -1.60
CA LYS A 597 -21.27 9.34 -1.66
C LYS A 597 -21.22 10.45 -2.72
N HIS A 598 -20.08 11.11 -2.86
CA HIS A 598 -19.91 12.19 -3.83
C HIS A 598 -19.80 11.71 -5.26
N THR A 599 -19.17 10.57 -5.49
CA THR A 599 -18.96 10.01 -6.83
C THR A 599 -20.08 9.06 -7.27
N GLY A 600 -20.75 8.41 -6.34
CA GLY A 600 -21.66 7.28 -6.61
C GLY A 600 -20.92 6.00 -7.02
N ASP A 601 -19.59 5.99 -7.07
CA ASP A 601 -18.81 4.82 -7.48
C ASP A 601 -18.70 3.82 -6.33
N ARG A 602 -19.45 2.72 -6.47
CA ARG A 602 -19.52 1.66 -5.48
C ARG A 602 -18.17 0.95 -5.24
N TYR A 603 -17.23 1.06 -6.16
CA TYR A 603 -15.89 0.51 -6.00
C TYR A 603 -15.21 1.01 -4.71
N TYR A 604 -15.34 2.30 -4.39
CA TYR A 604 -14.77 2.87 -3.17
C TYR A 604 -15.41 2.31 -1.89
N LEU A 605 -16.73 2.13 -1.89
CA LEU A 605 -17.44 1.49 -0.77
C LEU A 605 -16.98 0.04 -0.58
N ASP A 606 -16.96 -0.74 -1.68
CA ASP A 606 -16.62 -2.16 -1.63
C ASP A 606 -15.16 -2.37 -1.19
N ARG A 607 -14.23 -1.53 -1.66
CA ARG A 607 -12.82 -1.58 -1.24
C ARG A 607 -12.62 -1.15 0.23
N THR A 608 -13.42 -0.21 0.72
CA THR A 608 -13.43 0.20 2.14
C THR A 608 -13.99 -0.93 3.01
N ARG A 609 -15.10 -1.56 2.61
CA ARG A 609 -15.64 -2.76 3.25
C ARG A 609 -14.59 -3.86 3.38
N ASP A 610 -13.89 -4.17 2.28
CA ASP A 610 -12.86 -5.20 2.26
C ASP A 610 -11.74 -4.91 3.28
N HIS A 611 -11.34 -3.64 3.39
CA HIS A 611 -10.29 -3.22 4.32
C HIS A 611 -10.71 -3.37 5.78
N ILE A 612 -11.89 -2.91 6.14
CA ILE A 612 -12.45 -3.10 7.48
C ILE A 612 -12.56 -4.60 7.78
N ALA A 613 -13.22 -5.37 6.92
CA ALA A 613 -13.43 -6.80 7.11
C ALA A 613 -12.12 -7.58 7.29
N CYS A 614 -11.07 -7.21 6.55
CA CYS A 614 -9.75 -7.83 6.66
C CYS A 614 -9.20 -7.70 8.07
N PHE A 615 -9.29 -6.53 8.70
CA PHE A 615 -8.65 -6.30 10.00
C PHE A 615 -9.51 -6.66 11.20
N LEU A 616 -10.82 -6.84 11.04
CA LEU A 616 -11.67 -7.41 12.09
C LEU A 616 -11.27 -8.85 12.46
N GLN A 617 -10.65 -9.61 11.54
CA GLN A 617 -10.21 -10.98 11.82
C GLN A 617 -8.96 -11.08 12.72
N PHE A 618 -8.28 -9.96 13.01
CA PHE A 618 -7.03 -9.96 13.80
C PHE A 618 -7.14 -9.46 15.21
N ILE A 619 -8.32 -9.07 15.66
CA ILE A 619 -8.51 -8.69 17.04
C ILE A 619 -8.54 -9.97 17.89
N ALA A 620 -7.67 -10.08 18.88
CA ALA A 620 -7.72 -11.17 19.84
C ALA A 620 -9.04 -11.09 20.64
N ARG A 621 -9.92 -12.07 20.48
CA ARG A 621 -11.25 -12.09 21.13
C ARG A 621 -11.16 -12.52 22.58
N GLU A 622 -10.22 -13.40 22.87
CA GLU A 622 -9.93 -13.91 24.20
C GLU A 622 -8.44 -14.10 24.43
N ASP A 623 -8.04 -14.28 25.69
CA ASP A 623 -6.66 -14.57 26.03
C ASP A 623 -6.20 -15.89 25.39
N GLY A 624 -5.18 -15.84 24.56
CA GLY A 624 -4.61 -16.98 23.84
C GLY A 624 -4.79 -16.93 22.32
N ASP A 625 -5.73 -16.16 21.82
CA ASP A 625 -5.84 -15.91 20.37
C ASP A 625 -4.53 -15.31 19.86
N PHE A 626 -3.96 -15.88 18.78
CA PHE A 626 -2.66 -15.48 18.22
C PHE A 626 -1.51 -15.45 19.24
N ASN A 627 -1.64 -16.18 20.36
CA ASN A 627 -0.78 -16.09 21.54
C ASN A 627 -0.83 -14.69 22.22
N ALA A 628 -1.83 -13.88 21.90
CA ALA A 628 -2.04 -12.53 22.42
C ALA A 628 -2.99 -12.51 23.62
N TYR A 629 -3.28 -11.34 24.14
CA TYR A 629 -4.33 -11.11 25.13
C TYR A 629 -5.53 -10.41 24.47
N LYS A 630 -6.70 -10.58 25.08
CA LYS A 630 -7.97 -10.00 24.63
C LYS A 630 -7.83 -8.51 24.28
N GLY A 631 -8.28 -8.14 23.07
CA GLY A 631 -8.26 -6.80 22.54
C GLY A 631 -6.93 -6.35 21.91
N MET A 632 -5.90 -7.19 21.90
CA MET A 632 -4.62 -6.88 21.24
C MET A 632 -4.68 -7.08 19.74
N VAL A 633 -3.91 -6.25 19.00
CA VAL A 633 -3.72 -6.32 17.55
C VAL A 633 -2.26 -5.99 17.25
N THR A 634 -1.62 -6.72 16.32
CA THR A 634 -0.24 -6.45 15.92
C THR A 634 -0.15 -5.55 14.68
N GLU A 635 1.04 -5.02 14.44
CA GLU A 635 1.38 -4.19 13.28
C GLU A 635 1.63 -5.01 12.02
N ARG A 636 2.39 -6.13 12.12
CA ARG A 636 3.00 -6.77 10.96
C ARG A 636 2.51 -8.19 10.76
N TYR A 637 1.93 -8.41 9.59
CA TYR A 637 1.56 -9.73 9.07
C TYR A 637 2.39 -9.97 7.82
N TYR A 638 3.31 -10.94 7.87
CA TYR A 638 4.31 -11.11 6.83
C TYR A 638 3.76 -11.84 5.61
N ASN A 639 3.51 -11.07 4.55
CA ASN A 639 3.02 -11.55 3.25
C ASN A 639 4.11 -12.24 2.42
N THR A 640 5.38 -11.93 2.70
CA THR A 640 6.56 -12.46 2.02
C THR A 640 7.69 -12.68 3.03
N ASN A 641 8.82 -13.22 2.60
CA ASN A 641 10.02 -13.36 3.43
C ASN A 641 10.72 -12.00 3.57
N CYS A 642 10.26 -11.18 4.52
CA CYS A 642 10.84 -9.88 4.85
C CYS A 642 10.85 -9.78 6.39
N PHE A 643 12.00 -9.59 7.03
CA PHE A 643 12.25 -9.63 8.49
C PHE A 643 11.91 -10.99 9.15
N GLN A 644 10.77 -11.59 8.81
CA GLN A 644 10.28 -12.87 9.29
C GLN A 644 9.81 -13.73 8.10
N PRO A 645 9.73 -15.05 8.25
CA PRO A 645 9.18 -15.91 7.21
C PRO A 645 7.72 -15.57 6.88
N LYS A 646 7.35 -15.72 5.60
CA LYS A 646 5.97 -15.58 5.12
C LYS A 646 4.99 -16.39 5.98
N GLY A 647 3.91 -15.74 6.39
CA GLY A 647 2.84 -16.35 7.20
C GLY A 647 3.04 -16.24 8.71
N MET A 648 4.12 -15.60 9.15
CA MET A 648 4.34 -15.23 10.55
C MET A 648 3.80 -13.82 10.81
N MET A 649 3.73 -13.43 12.09
CA MET A 649 3.32 -12.11 12.52
C MET A 649 4.26 -11.60 13.62
N LEU A 650 4.32 -10.28 13.80
CA LEU A 650 5.07 -9.68 14.88
C LEU A 650 4.30 -9.88 16.21
N THR A 651 4.99 -10.33 17.26
CA THR A 651 4.39 -10.68 18.56
C THR A 651 4.38 -9.51 19.54
N LEU A 652 3.94 -8.35 19.06
CA LEU A 652 3.74 -7.12 19.84
C LEU A 652 2.38 -6.53 19.49
N SER A 653 1.63 -6.11 20.51
CA SER A 653 0.44 -5.30 20.32
C SER A 653 0.83 -3.85 20.05
N HIS A 654 0.16 -3.21 19.11
CA HIS A 654 0.40 -1.81 18.75
C HIS A 654 -0.84 -0.97 18.99
N SER A 655 -0.67 0.14 19.73
CA SER A 655 -1.78 1.05 20.05
C SER A 655 -2.44 1.63 18.80
N TRP A 656 -1.67 1.94 17.77
CA TRP A 656 -2.20 2.47 16.53
C TRP A 656 -3.06 1.44 15.77
N CYS A 657 -2.65 0.16 15.75
CA CYS A 657 -3.44 -0.88 15.10
C CYS A 657 -4.79 -1.06 15.77
N ILE A 658 -4.79 -1.08 17.11
CA ILE A 658 -6.01 -1.16 17.93
C ILE A 658 -6.85 0.10 17.74
N GLY A 659 -6.24 1.27 17.88
CA GLY A 659 -6.91 2.54 17.84
C GLY A 659 -7.52 2.88 16.49
N LEU A 660 -6.89 2.49 15.38
CA LEU A 660 -7.44 2.65 14.03
C LEU A 660 -8.69 1.78 13.82
N ILE A 661 -8.69 0.55 14.32
CA ILE A 661 -9.90 -0.30 14.24
C ILE A 661 -11.02 0.31 15.09
N LEU A 662 -10.70 0.79 16.30
CA LEU A 662 -11.68 1.49 17.16
C LEU A 662 -12.25 2.72 16.47
N TYR A 663 -11.40 3.55 15.87
CA TYR A 663 -11.81 4.73 15.11
C TYR A 663 -12.69 4.36 13.91
N ALA A 664 -12.18 3.51 13.03
CA ALA A 664 -12.89 3.13 11.82
C ALA A 664 -14.23 2.42 12.11
N SER A 665 -14.30 1.58 13.14
CA SER A 665 -15.54 0.91 13.54
C SER A 665 -16.61 1.91 13.98
N GLN A 666 -16.24 2.96 14.72
CA GLN A 666 -17.17 4.01 15.14
C GLN A 666 -17.64 4.89 13.97
N GLU A 667 -16.69 5.28 13.08
CA GLU A 667 -17.00 6.12 11.93
C GLU A 667 -17.80 5.36 10.85
N ALA A 668 -17.59 4.05 10.73
CA ALA A 668 -18.33 3.21 9.79
C ALA A 668 -19.73 2.78 10.29
N ALA A 669 -20.02 2.93 11.58
CA ALA A 669 -21.28 2.44 12.17
C ALA A 669 -22.54 3.06 11.54
N GLU A 670 -22.49 4.34 11.16
CA GLU A 670 -23.60 5.02 10.46
C GLU A 670 -23.83 4.52 9.04
N TYR A 671 -22.88 3.78 8.47
CA TYR A 671 -22.93 3.18 7.13
C TYR A 671 -23.03 1.64 7.18
N ALA A 672 -23.36 1.08 8.35
CA ALA A 672 -23.29 -0.36 8.56
C ALA A 672 -24.16 -1.15 7.56
N ALA A 673 -25.35 -0.63 7.22
CA ALA A 673 -26.24 -1.27 6.27
C ALA A 673 -25.65 -1.31 4.85
N GLU A 674 -25.02 -0.23 4.40
CA GLU A 674 -24.39 -0.14 3.07
C GLU A 674 -23.12 -0.99 2.98
N LEU A 675 -22.39 -1.13 4.07
CA LEU A 675 -21.19 -1.95 4.17
C LEU A 675 -21.51 -3.45 4.21
N GLY A 676 -22.67 -3.84 4.74
CA GLY A 676 -23.12 -5.24 4.79
C GLY A 676 -22.15 -6.18 5.54
N LEU A 677 -21.41 -5.66 6.53
CA LEU A 677 -20.40 -6.45 7.27
C LEU A 677 -21.04 -7.48 8.18
N SER A 678 -22.19 -7.16 8.79
CA SER A 678 -22.92 -8.08 9.67
C SER A 678 -23.38 -9.35 8.94
N GLU A 679 -23.80 -9.23 7.68
CA GLU A 679 -24.24 -10.35 6.86
C GLU A 679 -23.11 -11.34 6.53
N LEU A 680 -21.84 -10.88 6.55
CA LEU A 680 -20.67 -11.73 6.28
C LEU A 680 -20.28 -12.61 7.47
N ILE A 681 -20.72 -12.28 8.68
CA ILE A 681 -20.44 -13.04 9.91
C ILE A 681 -21.43 -14.17 10.08
N GLU A 682 -22.68 -13.95 9.68
CA GLU A 682 -23.78 -14.91 9.82
C GLU A 682 -23.78 -16.03 8.77
N GLY A 683 -23.00 -15.89 7.69
CA GLY A 683 -22.80 -16.87 6.62
C GLY A 683 -21.65 -17.80 6.91
#